data_6826f6a091a35959bab5e8d2b25edcf4
#
_entry.id   6826f6a091a35959bab5e8d2b25edcf4
#
_cell.length_a   1.000
_cell.length_b   1.000
_cell.length_c   1.000
_cell.angle_alpha   90.00
_cell.angle_beta   90.00
_cell.angle_gamma   90.00
#
_symmetry.space_group_name_H-M   'P 1'
#
loop_
_entity.id
_entity.type
_entity.pdbx_description
1 polymer ?
#
loop_
_entity_poly.entity_id
_entity_poly.type
_entity_poly.pdbx_seq_one_letter_code
_entity_poly.pdbx_strand_id
1 'polypeptide(L)'
;MQSQFTDKAQNALAQASRCARSLKQGYIGTEHILVGLLKEDTGVAAKVLADNGVETGQVMDMIRDLIAFENGVAVKDREGYSPRAARILEEAHSQAARFGQKQTGTEHLLLALIKEGENVAVRLLNTLGANVQKIYVDTLIAIGQDGNLYKEDLGKKGDRKAKQSTLEQYSRDLTALAREGKLDPVVGRDEEIRRVIQILSRRTKNNPCLVGEPGVGKTAVVEGLAARIVAGDVPFTVQNKRLLTLDLSGMVAGSKYRGEFEERIKKVIKEVTDDGNIILFLDELHTIIGAGGAEGAIDASNIMKPSLARGEIQLIGATTIAEYRKYIEKDAALERRFQPVTVEEPTEEEAVRILEGIKGKYEAHHHVTITPEAVEAAVRLSSRYINDRNLPDKAIDLIDEAAASVRLHALDVPDKIREISDKILEMDQEMERAIRMEAFAQMAEIKMQQDALMKKKERLLKKREKREEENTLSIGENEIAEVVAKWTKIPVQKLAEKESERLLKLEKTLHKRVIGQEEAVTAVAKAIRRGRVGLKDPNRPIGSFLFLGPTGVGKTELSKALAEAMFGSEDAMIRVDMSEYMEGHSVSKMIGSPPGYVGFEEGGQLSEKVRRNPYSVVLFDEIEKAHPDVFNVLLQVLDDGHITDSKGRKVSFKNTVLIMTSNAGAQRIVDPKNLGFATEKSETKDYEKMKSNVMEEVKRSFKPEFINRIDDIIVFHQLNNENMKEIVNLLASNLYKRCENQLGIHLTITAALKEHLVKKYADNKMGARPLKRAIQSVVEDVLAEEILLKKVVPGDKVSAGFKNGKVVFTVKN
;
A
#
# COMPACT_ATOMS: atom_id res chain seq x y z
N MET A 1 -8.56 -61.10 -1.47
CA MET A 1 -8.44 -60.42 -0.16
C MET A 1 -9.14 -61.13 1.00
N GLN A 2 -10.19 -61.95 0.79
CA GLN A 2 -10.96 -62.59 1.90
C GLN A 2 -10.20 -63.68 2.70
N SER A 3 -9.11 -64.28 2.19
CA SER A 3 -8.37 -65.37 2.87
C SER A 3 -7.28 -64.86 3.86
N GLN A 4 -7.12 -63.54 4.00
CA GLN A 4 -6.08 -62.98 4.88
C GLN A 4 -6.58 -62.53 6.26
N PHE A 5 -7.88 -62.50 6.48
CA PHE A 5 -8.50 -62.09 7.75
C PHE A 5 -9.09 -63.28 8.49
N THR A 6 -9.06 -63.23 9.81
CA THR A 6 -9.80 -64.20 10.63
C THR A 6 -11.32 -64.03 10.47
N ASP A 7 -12.12 -65.06 10.75
CA ASP A 7 -13.59 -64.99 10.65
C ASP A 7 -14.18 -63.84 11.50
N LYS A 8 -13.60 -63.56 12.65
CA LYS A 8 -13.98 -62.42 13.49
C LYS A 8 -13.68 -61.07 12.87
N ALA A 9 -12.49 -60.93 12.25
CA ALA A 9 -12.12 -59.66 11.60
C ALA A 9 -13.00 -59.44 10.32
N GLN A 10 -13.34 -60.54 9.59
CA GLN A 10 -14.25 -60.45 8.48
C GLN A 10 -15.68 -60.05 8.93
N ASN A 11 -16.13 -60.57 10.04
CA ASN A 11 -17.44 -60.19 10.61
C ASN A 11 -17.43 -58.72 11.05
N ALA A 12 -16.36 -58.24 11.70
CA ALA A 12 -16.21 -56.85 12.09
C ALA A 12 -16.25 -55.92 10.86
N LEU A 13 -15.54 -56.24 9.76
CA LEU A 13 -15.59 -55.49 8.52
C LEU A 13 -16.95 -55.52 7.83
N ALA A 14 -17.64 -56.66 7.89
CA ALA A 14 -19.03 -56.77 7.42
C ALA A 14 -20.00 -55.88 8.21
N GLN A 15 -19.84 -55.84 9.55
CA GLN A 15 -20.59 -54.93 10.42
C GLN A 15 -20.25 -53.46 10.13
N ALA A 16 -19.00 -53.14 9.87
CA ALA A 16 -18.59 -51.79 9.46
C ALA A 16 -19.30 -51.37 8.16
N SER A 17 -19.38 -52.24 7.16
CA SER A 17 -20.13 -52.02 5.91
C SER A 17 -21.64 -51.82 6.12
N ARG A 18 -22.23 -52.65 7.01
CA ARG A 18 -23.64 -52.47 7.38
C ARG A 18 -23.89 -51.13 8.10
N CYS A 19 -22.98 -50.74 8.97
CA CYS A 19 -23.03 -49.45 9.66
C CYS A 19 -23.00 -48.30 8.67
N ALA A 20 -22.04 -48.26 7.74
CA ALA A 20 -21.95 -47.21 6.72
C ALA A 20 -23.24 -47.10 5.89
N ARG A 21 -23.80 -48.22 5.45
CA ARG A 21 -25.09 -48.26 4.73
C ARG A 21 -26.27 -47.74 5.57
N SER A 22 -26.33 -48.10 6.86
CA SER A 22 -27.40 -47.62 7.74
C SER A 22 -27.38 -46.12 7.96
N LEU A 23 -26.19 -45.50 7.87
CA LEU A 23 -25.94 -44.08 7.96
C LEU A 23 -26.00 -43.38 6.59
N LYS A 24 -26.39 -44.08 5.51
CA LYS A 24 -26.49 -43.59 4.13
C LYS A 24 -25.19 -42.97 3.60
N GLN A 25 -24.02 -43.46 4.07
CA GLN A 25 -22.73 -43.04 3.56
C GLN A 25 -22.26 -43.98 2.45
N GLY A 26 -21.77 -43.40 1.35
CA GLY A 26 -21.30 -44.15 0.18
C GLY A 26 -19.95 -44.85 0.34
N TYR A 27 -19.26 -44.67 1.47
CA TYR A 27 -17.94 -45.26 1.73
C TYR A 27 -17.80 -45.77 3.16
N ILE A 28 -16.84 -46.68 3.39
CA ILE A 28 -16.53 -47.21 4.72
C ILE A 28 -15.33 -46.44 5.28
N GLY A 29 -15.57 -45.63 6.29
CA GLY A 29 -14.55 -44.84 7.00
C GLY A 29 -13.98 -45.56 8.21
N THR A 30 -13.00 -44.92 8.89
CA THR A 30 -12.34 -45.46 10.08
C THR A 30 -13.30 -45.55 11.28
N GLU A 31 -14.27 -44.67 11.37
CA GLU A 31 -15.36 -44.64 12.33
C GLU A 31 -16.25 -45.89 12.19
N HIS A 32 -16.52 -46.29 10.95
CA HIS A 32 -17.32 -47.50 10.70
C HIS A 32 -16.55 -48.77 11.11
N ILE A 33 -15.21 -48.79 10.89
CA ILE A 33 -14.37 -49.90 11.32
C ILE A 33 -14.39 -50.03 12.87
N LEU A 34 -14.31 -48.90 13.60
CA LEU A 34 -14.43 -48.90 15.05
C LEU A 34 -15.76 -49.49 15.52
N VAL A 35 -16.88 -49.07 14.92
CA VAL A 35 -18.22 -49.60 15.23
C VAL A 35 -18.31 -51.09 14.87
N GLY A 36 -17.67 -51.48 13.76
CA GLY A 36 -17.62 -52.89 13.36
C GLY A 36 -16.88 -53.76 14.37
N LEU A 37 -15.75 -53.29 14.93
CA LEU A 37 -14.99 -53.95 15.99
C LEU A 37 -15.82 -54.10 17.29
N LEU A 38 -16.55 -53.05 17.65
CA LEU A 38 -17.45 -53.09 18.82
C LEU A 38 -18.63 -54.02 18.69
N LYS A 39 -19.24 -54.13 17.49
CA LYS A 39 -20.41 -54.96 17.20
C LYS A 39 -20.07 -56.42 17.00
N GLU A 40 -18.83 -56.74 16.79
CA GLU A 40 -18.38 -58.13 16.64
C GLU A 40 -18.46 -58.92 17.97
N ASP A 41 -18.31 -58.21 19.12
CA ASP A 41 -18.56 -58.59 20.50
C ASP A 41 -17.70 -59.79 21.07
N THR A 42 -17.18 -60.66 20.24
CA THR A 42 -16.44 -61.86 20.65
C THR A 42 -14.92 -61.73 20.48
N GLY A 43 -14.46 -60.74 19.76
CA GLY A 43 -13.06 -60.50 19.40
C GLY A 43 -12.25 -59.85 20.54
N VAL A 44 -10.93 -59.92 20.44
CA VAL A 44 -10.02 -59.28 21.36
C VAL A 44 -10.25 -57.77 21.40
N ALA A 45 -10.45 -57.14 20.27
CA ALA A 45 -10.67 -55.69 20.15
C ALA A 45 -11.95 -55.27 20.92
N ALA A 46 -13.05 -56.00 20.74
CA ALA A 46 -14.31 -55.69 21.41
C ALA A 46 -14.17 -55.74 22.92
N LYS A 47 -13.49 -56.77 23.45
CA LYS A 47 -13.25 -56.94 24.90
C LYS A 47 -12.40 -55.76 25.46
N VAL A 48 -11.29 -55.47 24.81
CA VAL A 48 -10.39 -54.38 25.26
C VAL A 48 -11.11 -53.04 25.22
N LEU A 49 -11.90 -52.74 24.21
CA LEU A 49 -12.68 -51.51 24.11
C LEU A 49 -13.74 -51.42 25.20
N ALA A 50 -14.47 -52.55 25.46
CA ALA A 50 -15.47 -52.62 26.56
C ALA A 50 -14.82 -52.43 27.95
N ASP A 51 -13.67 -53.09 28.23
CA ASP A 51 -12.92 -52.98 29.48
C ASP A 51 -12.38 -51.52 29.72
N ASN A 52 -12.22 -50.77 28.65
CA ASN A 52 -11.85 -49.35 28.72
C ASN A 52 -13.07 -48.40 28.61
N GLY A 53 -14.30 -48.90 28.81
CA GLY A 53 -15.51 -48.10 28.91
C GLY A 53 -16.05 -47.56 27.59
N VAL A 54 -15.69 -48.14 26.47
CA VAL A 54 -16.18 -47.69 25.13
C VAL A 54 -17.42 -48.53 24.75
N GLU A 55 -18.59 -47.90 24.75
CA GLU A 55 -19.87 -48.54 24.45
C GLU A 55 -20.31 -48.24 22.99
N THR A 56 -20.85 -49.22 22.33
CA THR A 56 -21.31 -49.09 20.93
C THR A 56 -22.38 -48.00 20.73
N GLY A 57 -23.26 -47.84 21.75
CA GLY A 57 -24.31 -46.82 21.69
C GLY A 57 -23.76 -45.41 21.62
N GLN A 58 -22.83 -45.08 22.53
CA GLN A 58 -22.17 -43.76 22.63
C GLN A 58 -21.40 -43.40 21.35
N VAL A 59 -20.68 -44.39 20.78
CA VAL A 59 -19.95 -44.16 19.52
C VAL A 59 -20.91 -43.91 18.34
N MET A 60 -22.04 -44.65 18.29
CA MET A 60 -23.05 -44.48 17.24
C MET A 60 -23.77 -43.16 17.31
N ASP A 61 -24.07 -42.65 18.50
CA ASP A 61 -24.74 -41.35 18.66
C ASP A 61 -23.80 -40.21 18.25
N MET A 62 -22.51 -40.29 18.64
CA MET A 62 -21.51 -39.31 18.19
C MET A 62 -21.28 -39.29 16.70
N ILE A 63 -21.32 -40.46 16.02
CA ILE A 63 -21.21 -40.50 14.58
C ILE A 63 -22.42 -39.84 13.91
N ARG A 64 -23.64 -40.04 14.46
CA ARG A 64 -24.86 -39.38 13.96
C ARG A 64 -24.80 -37.86 14.12
N ASP A 65 -24.27 -37.36 15.24
CA ASP A 65 -24.08 -35.93 15.47
C ASP A 65 -23.09 -35.36 14.47
N LEU A 66 -21.96 -36.04 14.21
CA LEU A 66 -20.98 -35.60 13.21
C LEU A 66 -21.58 -35.53 11.80
N ILE A 67 -22.41 -36.51 11.41
CA ILE A 67 -23.05 -36.49 10.08
C ILE A 67 -24.12 -35.40 9.98
N ALA A 68 -24.81 -35.03 11.05
CA ALA A 68 -25.78 -33.95 11.07
C ALA A 68 -25.15 -32.57 10.79
N PHE A 69 -23.88 -32.38 11.11
CA PHE A 69 -23.13 -31.12 10.81
C PHE A 69 -22.61 -31.07 9.38
N GLU A 70 -22.44 -32.16 8.66
CA GLU A 70 -21.86 -32.23 7.31
C GLU A 70 -22.88 -32.07 6.15
N ASN A 71 -24.12 -31.75 6.41
CA ASN A 71 -25.22 -31.64 5.41
C ASN A 71 -25.06 -30.46 4.42
N GLY A 72 -23.84 -30.08 4.03
CA GLY A 72 -23.56 -28.99 3.10
C GLY A 72 -22.62 -29.32 1.94
N VAL A 73 -21.96 -30.47 1.92
CA VAL A 73 -21.00 -30.79 0.86
C VAL A 73 -21.38 -32.15 0.24
N ALA A 74 -21.88 -32.15 -0.98
CA ALA A 74 -22.10 -33.34 -1.76
C ALA A 74 -20.76 -34.04 -2.04
N VAL A 75 -20.40 -35.05 -1.26
CA VAL A 75 -19.29 -35.95 -1.54
C VAL A 75 -19.69 -36.85 -2.67
N LYS A 76 -18.96 -36.82 -3.79
CA LYS A 76 -19.15 -37.75 -4.93
C LYS A 76 -19.19 -39.20 -4.43
N ASP A 77 -20.22 -39.95 -4.82
CA ASP A 77 -20.37 -41.37 -4.53
C ASP A 77 -19.09 -42.15 -4.88
N ARG A 78 -18.36 -42.57 -3.83
CA ARG A 78 -17.24 -43.51 -3.93
C ARG A 78 -17.64 -44.76 -3.23
N GLU A 79 -17.88 -45.81 -3.97
CA GLU A 79 -18.09 -47.16 -3.43
C GLU A 79 -16.74 -47.71 -2.90
N GLY A 80 -16.73 -48.25 -1.67
CA GLY A 80 -15.58 -48.94 -1.11
C GLY A 80 -15.04 -48.31 0.19
N TYR A 81 -13.80 -48.63 0.54
CA TYR A 81 -13.11 -48.07 1.72
C TYR A 81 -12.57 -46.66 1.45
N SER A 82 -12.65 -45.79 2.43
CA SER A 82 -11.94 -44.51 2.36
C SER A 82 -10.45 -44.74 2.22
N PRO A 83 -9.66 -43.78 1.63
CA PRO A 83 -8.21 -43.93 1.49
C PRO A 83 -7.50 -44.20 2.81
N ARG A 84 -7.99 -43.64 3.90
CA ARG A 84 -7.45 -43.89 5.26
C ARG A 84 -7.85 -45.26 5.79
N ALA A 85 -9.10 -45.68 5.60
CA ALA A 85 -9.54 -47.01 5.97
C ALA A 85 -8.77 -48.11 5.20
N ALA A 86 -8.49 -47.90 3.93
CA ALA A 86 -7.66 -48.82 3.12
C ALA A 86 -6.24 -48.94 3.70
N ARG A 87 -5.58 -47.85 4.06
CA ARG A 87 -4.25 -47.85 4.70
C ARG A 87 -4.25 -48.58 6.05
N ILE A 88 -5.32 -48.43 6.85
CA ILE A 88 -5.44 -49.16 8.13
C ILE A 88 -5.56 -50.66 7.89
N LEU A 89 -6.23 -51.11 6.84
CA LEU A 89 -6.31 -52.53 6.49
C LEU A 89 -4.91 -53.06 6.07
N GLU A 90 -4.13 -52.32 5.29
CA GLU A 90 -2.75 -52.68 4.94
C GLU A 90 -1.83 -52.71 6.15
N GLU A 91 -1.91 -51.70 7.01
CA GLU A 91 -1.14 -51.65 8.25
C GLU A 91 -1.50 -52.78 9.21
N ALA A 92 -2.80 -53.16 9.29
CA ALA A 92 -3.25 -54.30 10.10
C ALA A 92 -2.61 -55.61 9.63
N HIS A 93 -2.46 -55.81 8.33
CA HIS A 93 -1.73 -56.95 7.76
C HIS A 93 -0.25 -56.93 8.12
N SER A 94 0.38 -55.75 8.11
CA SER A 94 1.78 -55.56 8.53
C SER A 94 1.98 -55.89 9.99
N GLN A 95 1.03 -55.49 10.88
CA GLN A 95 1.06 -55.80 12.30
C GLN A 95 0.88 -57.32 12.57
N ALA A 96 -0.04 -58.00 11.86
CA ALA A 96 -0.20 -59.45 11.97
C ALA A 96 1.10 -60.20 11.56
N ALA A 97 1.73 -59.78 10.47
CA ALA A 97 3.01 -60.35 10.04
C ALA A 97 4.13 -60.10 11.05
N ARG A 98 4.20 -58.90 11.64
CA ARG A 98 5.17 -58.53 12.69
C ARG A 98 5.07 -59.39 13.93
N PHE A 99 3.85 -59.75 14.32
CA PHE A 99 3.60 -60.59 15.47
C PHE A 99 3.56 -62.09 15.12
N GLY A 100 3.99 -62.49 13.93
CA GLY A 100 4.10 -63.88 13.48
C GLY A 100 2.79 -64.58 13.25
N GLN A 101 1.70 -63.83 13.11
CA GLN A 101 0.36 -64.43 12.89
C GLN A 101 0.08 -64.51 11.39
N LYS A 102 -0.49 -65.71 10.97
CA LYS A 102 -0.79 -66.00 9.55
C LYS A 102 -2.03 -65.24 9.02
N GLN A 103 -2.89 -64.79 9.89
CA GLN A 103 -4.15 -64.11 9.57
C GLN A 103 -4.32 -62.85 10.42
N THR A 104 -4.91 -61.80 9.84
CA THR A 104 -5.18 -60.55 10.51
C THR A 104 -6.46 -60.63 11.34
N GLY A 105 -6.33 -60.51 12.68
CA GLY A 105 -7.44 -60.51 13.61
C GLY A 105 -8.00 -59.10 13.93
N THR A 106 -9.02 -59.05 14.75
CA THR A 106 -9.65 -57.81 15.25
C THR A 106 -8.68 -56.97 16.05
N GLU A 107 -7.76 -57.56 16.82
CA GLU A 107 -6.69 -56.93 17.55
C GLU A 107 -5.72 -56.13 16.63
N HIS A 108 -5.37 -56.73 15.50
CA HIS A 108 -4.48 -56.06 14.54
C HIS A 108 -5.15 -54.85 13.87
N LEU A 109 -6.46 -54.93 13.61
CA LEU A 109 -7.26 -53.82 13.11
C LEU A 109 -7.29 -52.68 14.15
N LEU A 110 -7.48 -52.99 15.42
CA LEU A 110 -7.50 -52.01 16.50
C LEU A 110 -6.12 -51.36 16.69
N LEU A 111 -5.02 -52.15 16.69
CA LEU A 111 -3.68 -51.65 16.79
C LEU A 111 -3.32 -50.72 15.59
N ALA A 112 -3.67 -51.11 14.39
CA ALA A 112 -3.43 -50.33 13.20
C ALA A 112 -4.23 -48.99 13.22
N LEU A 113 -5.49 -49.08 13.68
CA LEU A 113 -6.37 -47.91 13.81
C LEU A 113 -5.82 -46.88 14.78
N ILE A 114 -5.30 -47.32 15.93
CA ILE A 114 -4.70 -46.47 16.96
C ILE A 114 -3.32 -45.95 16.49
N LYS A 115 -2.52 -46.80 15.88
CA LYS A 115 -1.16 -46.47 15.42
C LYS A 115 -1.16 -45.37 14.33
N GLU A 116 -2.18 -45.32 13.47
CA GLU A 116 -2.31 -44.27 12.43
C GLU A 116 -2.57 -42.88 13.08
N GLY A 117 -3.29 -42.83 14.21
CA GLY A 117 -3.35 -41.68 15.10
C GLY A 117 -4.25 -40.54 14.68
N GLU A 118 -4.21 -40.09 13.45
CA GLU A 118 -4.96 -38.95 12.93
C GLU A 118 -6.25 -39.35 12.20
N ASN A 119 -7.06 -40.23 12.74
CA ASN A 119 -8.31 -40.67 12.11
C ASN A 119 -9.54 -40.38 12.98
N VAL A 120 -10.74 -40.49 12.34
CA VAL A 120 -12.02 -40.20 13.00
C VAL A 120 -12.27 -41.12 14.18
N ALA A 121 -11.92 -42.41 14.08
CA ALA A 121 -12.10 -43.37 15.15
C ALA A 121 -11.31 -42.99 16.42
N VAL A 122 -10.04 -42.57 16.28
CA VAL A 122 -9.20 -42.13 17.42
C VAL A 122 -9.74 -40.85 18.03
N ARG A 123 -10.27 -39.94 17.20
CA ARG A 123 -10.92 -38.72 17.69
C ARG A 123 -12.16 -39.05 18.52
N LEU A 124 -12.99 -39.99 18.06
CA LEU A 124 -14.16 -40.44 18.80
C LEU A 124 -13.76 -41.05 20.16
N LEU A 125 -12.75 -41.92 20.18
CA LEU A 125 -12.22 -42.49 21.43
C LEU A 125 -11.74 -41.42 22.41
N ASN A 126 -11.00 -40.43 21.92
CA ASN A 126 -10.53 -39.29 22.72
C ASN A 126 -11.68 -38.45 23.29
N THR A 127 -12.71 -38.20 22.46
CA THR A 127 -13.88 -37.38 22.84
C THR A 127 -14.72 -38.13 23.92
N LEU A 128 -14.76 -39.46 23.87
CA LEU A 128 -15.37 -40.29 24.90
C LEU A 128 -14.54 -40.38 26.22
N GLY A 129 -13.35 -39.72 26.23
CA GLY A 129 -12.46 -39.78 27.39
C GLY A 129 -11.69 -41.09 27.56
N ALA A 130 -11.74 -41.98 26.57
CA ALA A 130 -11.03 -43.23 26.58
C ALA A 130 -9.52 -43.02 26.44
N ASN A 131 -8.71 -43.68 27.27
CA ASN A 131 -7.25 -43.56 27.17
C ASN A 131 -6.74 -44.47 26.05
N VAL A 132 -6.51 -43.85 24.87
CA VAL A 132 -6.09 -44.56 23.66
C VAL A 132 -4.74 -45.30 23.83
N GLN A 133 -3.83 -44.75 24.65
CA GLN A 133 -2.55 -45.40 24.98
C GLN A 133 -2.78 -46.66 25.80
N LYS A 134 -3.70 -46.58 26.76
CA LYS A 134 -4.05 -47.73 27.60
C LYS A 134 -4.70 -48.82 26.75
N ILE A 135 -5.62 -48.47 25.85
CA ILE A 135 -6.27 -49.44 24.93
C ILE A 135 -5.22 -50.12 24.04
N TYR A 136 -4.20 -49.37 23.59
CA TYR A 136 -3.11 -49.96 22.80
C TYR A 136 -2.31 -50.97 23.61
N VAL A 137 -1.89 -50.64 24.82
CA VAL A 137 -1.15 -51.52 25.74
C VAL A 137 -1.98 -52.76 26.11
N ASP A 138 -3.25 -52.56 26.46
CA ASP A 138 -4.15 -53.67 26.82
C ASP A 138 -4.35 -54.62 25.63
N THR A 139 -4.37 -54.11 24.40
CA THR A 139 -4.46 -54.89 23.17
C THR A 139 -3.16 -55.73 22.96
N LEU A 140 -1.98 -55.11 23.17
CA LEU A 140 -0.68 -55.81 23.07
C LEU A 140 -0.60 -56.94 24.13
N ILE A 141 -1.00 -56.69 25.35
CA ILE A 141 -1.03 -57.71 26.42
C ILE A 141 -1.99 -58.83 26.07
N ALA A 142 -3.18 -58.55 25.55
CA ALA A 142 -4.17 -59.52 25.16
C ALA A 142 -3.71 -60.46 24.03
N ILE A 143 -2.76 -60.07 23.19
CA ILE A 143 -2.12 -60.94 22.18
C ILE A 143 -0.79 -61.58 22.66
N GLY A 144 -0.46 -61.41 23.95
CA GLY A 144 0.74 -62.03 24.53
C GLY A 144 2.05 -61.29 24.22
N GLN A 145 1.99 -60.01 23.89
CA GLN A 145 3.14 -59.16 23.58
C GLN A 145 3.52 -58.26 24.78
N ASP A 146 4.77 -57.80 24.81
CA ASP A 146 5.21 -56.87 25.86
C ASP A 146 4.56 -55.51 25.67
N GLY A 147 3.83 -55.05 26.69
CA GLY A 147 3.19 -53.72 26.70
C GLY A 147 4.16 -52.54 26.49
N ASN A 148 5.47 -52.74 26.75
CA ASN A 148 6.47 -51.69 26.48
C ASN A 148 6.71 -51.38 24.99
N LEU A 149 6.26 -52.28 24.07
CA LEU A 149 6.33 -52.04 22.62
C LEU A 149 5.55 -50.79 22.21
N TYR A 150 4.58 -50.33 23.02
CA TYR A 150 3.87 -49.08 22.72
C TYR A 150 4.81 -47.87 22.63
N LYS A 151 5.90 -47.86 23.43
CA LYS A 151 6.90 -46.76 23.37
C LYS A 151 7.63 -46.72 22.04
N GLU A 152 7.83 -47.87 21.42
CA GLU A 152 8.43 -47.95 20.07
C GLU A 152 7.42 -47.58 18.98
N ASP A 153 6.17 -47.96 19.14
CA ASP A 153 5.13 -47.82 18.11
C ASP A 153 4.43 -46.43 18.13
N LEU A 154 4.12 -45.94 19.33
CA LEU A 154 3.47 -44.64 19.52
C LEU A 154 4.49 -43.56 19.92
N GLY A 155 5.58 -43.88 20.61
CA GLY A 155 6.66 -42.99 21.00
C GLY A 155 7.44 -42.45 19.80
N LYS A 156 7.62 -43.24 18.72
CA LYS A 156 8.25 -42.76 17.47
C LYS A 156 7.36 -41.91 16.57
N LYS A 157 6.05 -41.89 16.78
CA LYS A 157 5.13 -40.99 16.03
C LYS A 157 4.77 -39.72 16.82
N GLY A 158 4.85 -39.74 18.14
CA GLY A 158 4.79 -38.56 18.99
C GLY A 158 6.07 -37.73 18.94
N ASP A 159 7.22 -38.34 18.58
CA ASP A 159 8.52 -37.70 18.35
C ASP A 159 8.90 -37.53 16.87
N ARG A 160 8.02 -37.86 15.91
CA ARG A 160 8.15 -37.52 14.49
C ARG A 160 7.28 -36.34 13.99
N LYS A 161 6.54 -35.63 14.82
CA LYS A 161 6.86 -34.23 15.00
C LYS A 161 8.15 -34.25 15.84
N ALA A 162 9.30 -34.42 15.18
CA ALA A 162 10.55 -33.95 15.70
C ALA A 162 10.17 -32.67 16.46
N LYS A 163 10.55 -32.51 17.74
CA LYS A 163 10.63 -31.20 18.30
C LYS A 163 11.30 -30.40 17.21
N GLN A 164 10.47 -29.71 16.39
CA GLN A 164 11.03 -28.70 15.52
C GLN A 164 11.89 -27.92 16.49
N SER A 165 13.17 -27.93 16.28
CA SER A 165 14.07 -27.23 17.16
C SER A 165 13.48 -25.84 17.29
N THR A 166 13.60 -25.23 18.45
CA THR A 166 13.04 -23.87 18.63
C THR A 166 13.53 -22.96 17.50
N LEU A 167 14.74 -23.20 17.03
CA LEU A 167 15.32 -22.54 15.86
C LEU A 167 14.53 -22.83 14.56
N GLU A 168 14.20 -24.07 14.25
CA GLU A 168 13.44 -24.42 13.03
C GLU A 168 11.99 -23.90 13.07
N GLN A 169 11.42 -23.75 14.27
CA GLN A 169 10.06 -23.22 14.43
C GLN A 169 10.00 -21.72 14.11
N TYR A 170 11.04 -20.95 14.45
CA TYR A 170 11.08 -19.50 14.35
C TYR A 170 12.12 -18.99 13.34
N SER A 171 12.66 -19.85 12.48
CA SER A 171 13.60 -19.46 11.45
C SER A 171 13.20 -19.97 10.07
N ARG A 172 13.68 -19.23 9.04
CA ARG A 172 13.56 -19.61 7.63
C ARG A 172 14.95 -19.83 7.06
N ASP A 173 15.21 -21.01 6.51
CA ASP A 173 16.51 -21.36 5.95
C ASP A 173 16.66 -20.80 4.52
N LEU A 174 17.41 -19.70 4.38
CA LEU A 174 17.67 -19.09 3.08
C LEU A 174 18.56 -19.95 2.18
N THR A 175 19.49 -20.71 2.76
CA THR A 175 20.35 -21.63 1.98
C THR A 175 19.56 -22.82 1.42
N ALA A 176 18.57 -23.31 2.14
CA ALA A 176 17.64 -24.33 1.63
C ALA A 176 16.78 -23.78 0.49
N LEU A 177 16.22 -22.58 0.65
CA LEU A 177 15.43 -21.91 -0.40
C LEU A 177 16.26 -21.59 -1.65
N ALA A 178 17.54 -21.22 -1.47
CA ALA A 178 18.47 -21.03 -2.59
C ALA A 178 18.69 -22.34 -3.38
N ARG A 179 18.84 -23.48 -2.69
CA ARG A 179 18.97 -24.80 -3.35
C ARG A 179 17.71 -25.20 -4.12
N GLU A 180 16.54 -24.80 -3.62
CA GLU A 180 15.26 -25.05 -4.27
C GLU A 180 14.95 -24.05 -5.40
N GLY A 181 15.79 -23.06 -5.64
CA GLY A 181 15.59 -22.01 -6.66
C GLY A 181 14.43 -21.06 -6.35
N LYS A 182 14.02 -20.94 -5.09
CA LYS A 182 12.88 -20.14 -4.65
C LYS A 182 13.24 -18.68 -4.32
N LEU A 183 14.54 -18.37 -4.21
CA LEU A 183 15.00 -17.00 -3.98
C LEU A 183 15.00 -16.19 -5.27
N ASP A 184 14.86 -14.88 -5.13
CA ASP A 184 14.95 -13.96 -6.25
C ASP A 184 16.40 -13.81 -6.70
N PRO A 185 16.67 -13.66 -8.02
CA PRO A 185 18.01 -13.38 -8.49
C PRO A 185 18.44 -11.99 -8.01
N VAL A 186 19.63 -11.94 -7.40
CA VAL A 186 20.18 -10.69 -6.88
C VAL A 186 21.11 -10.09 -7.93
N VAL A 187 20.85 -8.87 -8.32
CA VAL A 187 21.58 -8.12 -9.34
C VAL A 187 22.17 -6.85 -8.73
N GLY A 188 23.43 -6.53 -9.06
CA GLY A 188 24.05 -5.24 -8.73
C GLY A 188 24.47 -5.05 -7.28
N ARG A 189 24.55 -6.11 -6.46
CA ARG A 189 24.95 -6.05 -5.03
C ARG A 189 26.24 -6.79 -4.72
N ASP A 190 27.10 -6.95 -5.72
CA ASP A 190 28.34 -7.73 -5.62
C ASP A 190 29.33 -7.17 -4.61
N GLU A 191 29.44 -5.85 -4.51
CA GLU A 191 30.38 -5.20 -3.60
C GLU A 191 29.93 -5.36 -2.14
N GLU A 192 28.65 -5.15 -1.87
CA GLU A 192 28.10 -5.32 -0.53
C GLU A 192 28.19 -6.77 -0.07
N ILE A 193 27.87 -7.74 -0.95
CA ILE A 193 27.98 -9.17 -0.64
C ILE A 193 29.45 -9.54 -0.35
N ARG A 194 30.41 -9.09 -1.17
CA ARG A 194 31.85 -9.28 -0.92
C ARG A 194 32.27 -8.70 0.42
N ARG A 195 31.77 -7.51 0.75
CA ARG A 195 32.08 -6.85 2.02
C ARG A 195 31.52 -7.62 3.21
N VAL A 196 30.29 -8.14 3.11
CA VAL A 196 29.68 -9.02 4.12
C VAL A 196 30.54 -10.28 4.32
N ILE A 197 30.92 -10.95 3.24
CA ILE A 197 31.79 -12.15 3.29
C ILE A 197 33.13 -11.83 3.95
N GLN A 198 33.76 -10.70 3.60
CA GLN A 198 35.00 -10.25 4.20
C GLN A 198 34.86 -10.05 5.71
N ILE A 199 33.77 -9.44 6.17
CA ILE A 199 33.53 -9.22 7.60
C ILE A 199 33.28 -10.55 8.32
N LEU A 200 32.47 -11.44 7.78
CA LEU A 200 32.20 -12.77 8.33
C LEU A 200 33.48 -13.62 8.50
N SER A 201 34.47 -13.40 7.65
CA SER A 201 35.77 -14.12 7.69
C SER A 201 36.77 -13.50 8.68
N ARG A 202 36.44 -12.42 9.38
CA ARG A 202 37.34 -11.81 10.36
C ARG A 202 37.35 -12.56 11.68
N ARG A 203 38.46 -12.46 12.42
CA ARG A 203 38.58 -13.04 13.76
C ARG A 203 37.77 -12.29 14.82
N THR A 204 37.63 -10.98 14.68
CA THR A 204 36.90 -10.08 15.59
C THR A 204 36.07 -9.12 14.77
N LYS A 205 34.98 -8.57 15.33
CA LYS A 205 34.03 -7.74 14.60
C LYS A 205 33.54 -8.44 13.32
N ASN A 206 33.15 -9.73 13.48
CA ASN A 206 32.77 -10.62 12.40
C ASN A 206 31.22 -10.64 12.17
N ASN A 207 30.50 -9.70 12.72
CA ASN A 207 29.06 -9.54 12.51
C ASN A 207 28.82 -8.31 11.63
N PRO A 208 28.48 -8.47 10.34
CA PRO A 208 28.10 -7.37 9.47
C PRO A 208 26.72 -6.84 9.85
N CYS A 209 26.55 -5.52 9.78
CA CYS A 209 25.28 -4.86 9.89
C CYS A 209 24.97 -4.07 8.61
N LEU A 210 23.99 -4.48 7.84
CA LEU A 210 23.53 -3.79 6.64
C LEU A 210 22.77 -2.54 7.08
N VAL A 211 23.27 -1.38 6.69
CA VAL A 211 22.72 -0.09 7.09
C VAL A 211 22.29 0.68 5.85
N GLY A 212 21.03 1.03 5.75
CA GLY A 212 20.49 1.75 4.59
C GLY A 212 19.03 2.11 4.79
N GLU A 213 18.52 2.97 3.91
CA GLU A 213 17.12 3.37 3.96
C GLU A 213 16.16 2.19 3.68
N PRO A 214 14.88 2.27 4.09
CA PRO A 214 13.90 1.23 3.76
C PRO A 214 13.74 1.06 2.26
N GLY A 215 13.59 -0.18 1.77
CA GLY A 215 13.34 -0.46 0.36
C GLY A 215 14.57 -0.45 -0.56
N VAL A 216 15.81 -0.22 -0.03
CA VAL A 216 17.04 -0.24 -0.86
C VAL A 216 17.56 -1.66 -1.19
N GLY A 217 16.95 -2.70 -0.65
CA GLY A 217 17.34 -4.09 -0.94
C GLY A 217 18.34 -4.72 0.04
N LYS A 218 18.32 -4.34 1.32
CA LYS A 218 19.18 -4.95 2.36
C LYS A 218 19.00 -6.47 2.46
N THR A 219 17.76 -6.93 2.44
CA THR A 219 17.43 -8.36 2.49
C THR A 219 17.93 -9.11 1.24
N ALA A 220 17.87 -8.47 0.06
CA ALA A 220 18.41 -9.03 -1.18
C ALA A 220 19.93 -9.32 -1.10
N VAL A 221 20.72 -8.48 -0.41
CA VAL A 221 22.15 -8.74 -0.18
C VAL A 221 22.36 -10.06 0.58
N VAL A 222 21.51 -10.36 1.55
CA VAL A 222 21.58 -11.59 2.35
C VAL A 222 21.12 -12.81 1.54
N GLU A 223 20.08 -12.65 0.73
CA GLU A 223 19.62 -13.69 -0.20
C GLU A 223 20.68 -13.99 -1.27
N GLY A 224 21.37 -12.95 -1.78
CA GLY A 224 22.51 -13.11 -2.68
C GLY A 224 23.68 -13.84 -2.03
N LEU A 225 23.96 -13.57 -0.76
CA LEU A 225 24.94 -14.34 0.01
C LEU A 225 24.55 -15.83 0.11
N ALA A 226 23.28 -16.12 0.41
CA ALA A 226 22.78 -17.50 0.47
C ALA A 226 22.94 -18.23 -0.87
N ALA A 227 22.63 -17.55 -1.98
CA ALA A 227 22.83 -18.10 -3.33
C ALA A 227 24.32 -18.41 -3.62
N ARG A 228 25.25 -17.51 -3.25
CA ARG A 228 26.70 -17.74 -3.41
C ARG A 228 27.24 -18.85 -2.52
N ILE A 229 26.71 -19.00 -1.28
CA ILE A 229 27.08 -20.12 -0.41
C ILE A 229 26.70 -21.45 -1.08
N VAL A 230 25.50 -21.52 -1.65
CA VAL A 230 25.03 -22.75 -2.34
C VAL A 230 25.80 -23.01 -3.63
N ALA A 231 26.14 -21.96 -4.39
CA ALA A 231 26.96 -22.07 -5.59
C ALA A 231 28.45 -22.41 -5.30
N GLY A 232 28.89 -22.30 -4.02
CA GLY A 232 30.28 -22.48 -3.64
C GLY A 232 31.22 -21.33 -3.98
N ASP A 233 30.67 -20.16 -4.39
CA ASP A 233 31.42 -18.96 -4.73
C ASP A 233 31.68 -18.08 -3.49
N VAL A 234 32.20 -18.71 -2.45
CA VAL A 234 32.55 -18.08 -1.16
C VAL A 234 33.83 -18.71 -0.59
N PRO A 235 34.61 -18.00 0.25
CA PRO A 235 35.75 -18.55 0.96
C PRO A 235 35.38 -19.73 1.83
N PHE A 236 36.35 -20.64 2.06
CA PHE A 236 36.18 -21.85 2.84
C PHE A 236 35.57 -21.61 4.23
N THR A 237 35.83 -20.46 4.84
CA THR A 237 35.30 -20.05 6.15
C THR A 237 33.77 -19.94 6.20
N VAL A 238 33.12 -19.75 5.04
CA VAL A 238 31.66 -19.53 4.91
C VAL A 238 30.97 -20.61 4.07
N GLN A 239 31.74 -21.42 3.34
CA GLN A 239 31.26 -22.36 2.33
C GLN A 239 30.23 -23.40 2.87
N ASN A 240 30.39 -23.85 4.11
CA ASN A 240 29.54 -24.89 4.71
C ASN A 240 28.52 -24.32 5.73
N LYS A 241 28.33 -23.02 5.72
CA LYS A 241 27.42 -22.39 6.64
C LYS A 241 25.98 -22.40 6.13
N ARG A 242 25.03 -22.53 7.07
CA ARG A 242 23.60 -22.36 6.82
C ARG A 242 23.21 -20.93 7.22
N LEU A 243 22.47 -20.25 6.36
CA LEU A 243 22.00 -18.89 6.62
C LEU A 243 20.52 -18.95 6.97
N LEU A 244 20.20 -18.60 8.21
CA LEU A 244 18.85 -18.68 8.76
C LEU A 244 18.35 -17.28 9.12
N THR A 245 17.19 -16.89 8.58
CA THR A 245 16.47 -15.67 9.02
C THR A 245 15.66 -15.99 10.26
N LEU A 246 15.87 -15.25 11.35
CA LEU A 246 15.15 -15.44 12.61
C LEU A 246 13.96 -14.47 12.70
N ASP A 247 12.75 -15.01 12.94
CA ASP A 247 11.52 -14.24 13.18
C ASP A 247 11.36 -13.93 14.67
N LEU A 248 11.84 -12.76 15.05
CA LEU A 248 11.71 -12.28 16.44
C LEU A 248 10.26 -11.95 16.79
N SER A 249 9.50 -11.42 15.84
CA SER A 249 8.10 -11.06 16.04
C SER A 249 7.26 -12.30 16.35
N GLY A 250 7.48 -13.39 15.61
CA GLY A 250 6.86 -14.70 15.87
C GLY A 250 7.26 -15.28 17.23
N MET A 251 8.50 -15.02 17.69
CA MET A 251 8.97 -15.49 19.00
C MET A 251 8.31 -14.74 20.16
N VAL A 252 7.97 -13.46 19.99
CA VAL A 252 7.24 -12.64 20.99
C VAL A 252 5.75 -12.98 20.97
N ALA A 253 5.19 -13.18 19.77
CA ALA A 253 3.80 -13.55 19.59
C ALA A 253 3.51 -14.90 20.28
N GLY A 254 2.48 -14.93 21.12
CA GLY A 254 2.09 -16.14 21.87
C GLY A 254 2.91 -16.41 23.14
N SER A 255 3.85 -15.56 23.54
CA SER A 255 4.43 -15.60 24.89
C SER A 255 3.53 -14.82 25.85
N LYS A 256 2.94 -15.52 26.85
CA LYS A 256 2.10 -14.88 27.86
C LYS A 256 2.93 -14.13 28.93
N TYR A 257 4.19 -14.51 29.09
CA TYR A 257 5.10 -13.98 30.10
C TYR A 257 6.47 -13.67 29.51
N ARG A 258 7.11 -12.62 30.01
CA ARG A 258 8.48 -12.20 29.65
C ARG A 258 9.50 -13.34 29.68
N GLY A 259 9.43 -14.22 30.69
CA GLY A 259 10.35 -15.34 30.85
C GLY A 259 10.28 -16.40 29.73
N GLU A 260 9.13 -16.57 29.08
CA GLU A 260 8.98 -17.53 27.98
C GLU A 260 9.77 -17.09 26.73
N PHE A 261 9.74 -15.80 26.40
CA PHE A 261 10.52 -15.23 25.30
C PHE A 261 12.03 -15.33 25.56
N GLU A 262 12.46 -14.98 26.79
CA GLU A 262 13.86 -15.12 27.19
C GLU A 262 14.35 -16.57 27.09
N GLU A 263 13.51 -17.53 27.49
CA GLU A 263 13.82 -18.95 27.40
C GLU A 263 13.91 -19.42 25.93
N ARG A 264 13.00 -18.96 25.06
CA ARG A 264 13.04 -19.27 23.61
C ARG A 264 14.34 -18.76 22.97
N ILE A 265 14.72 -17.50 23.23
CA ILE A 265 15.99 -16.96 22.72
C ILE A 265 17.19 -17.73 23.23
N LYS A 266 17.25 -18.07 24.53
CA LYS A 266 18.33 -18.88 25.10
C LYS A 266 18.43 -20.25 24.44
N LYS A 267 17.29 -20.90 24.12
CA LYS A 267 17.26 -22.17 23.40
C LYS A 267 17.80 -22.00 21.98
N VAL A 268 17.37 -20.98 21.24
CA VAL A 268 17.87 -20.69 19.89
C VAL A 268 19.38 -20.43 19.90
N ILE A 269 19.88 -19.61 20.83
CA ILE A 269 21.34 -19.35 20.94
C ILE A 269 22.10 -20.66 21.21
N LYS A 270 21.58 -21.50 22.10
CA LYS A 270 22.21 -22.77 22.41
C LYS A 270 22.23 -23.69 21.19
N GLU A 271 21.12 -23.82 20.48
CA GLU A 271 21.02 -24.65 19.28
C GLU A 271 21.97 -24.16 18.17
N VAL A 272 22.11 -22.84 17.98
CA VAL A 272 23.07 -22.25 17.03
C VAL A 272 24.52 -22.50 17.44
N THR A 273 24.82 -22.41 18.74
CA THR A 273 26.16 -22.64 19.27
C THR A 273 26.54 -24.12 19.15
N ASP A 274 25.61 -25.03 19.45
CA ASP A 274 25.82 -26.48 19.39
C ASP A 274 26.02 -26.96 17.92
N ASP A 275 25.34 -26.36 16.92
CA ASP A 275 25.56 -26.67 15.48
C ASP A 275 26.88 -26.08 14.97
N GLY A 276 27.24 -24.86 15.35
CA GLY A 276 28.48 -24.17 14.94
C GLY A 276 28.58 -23.78 13.46
N ASN A 277 27.65 -24.21 12.59
CA ASN A 277 27.63 -23.92 11.16
C ASN A 277 26.50 -22.99 10.72
N ILE A 278 25.90 -22.29 11.63
CA ILE A 278 24.78 -21.40 11.40
C ILE A 278 25.22 -19.94 11.43
N ILE A 279 24.75 -19.16 10.46
CA ILE A 279 24.78 -17.71 10.45
C ILE A 279 23.34 -17.25 10.60
N LEU A 280 23.04 -16.45 11.62
CA LEU A 280 21.72 -15.86 11.81
C LEU A 280 21.60 -14.55 11.04
N PHE A 281 20.48 -14.35 10.39
CA PHE A 281 20.09 -13.07 9.84
C PHE A 281 18.94 -12.48 10.65
N LEU A 282 19.09 -11.24 11.03
CA LEU A 282 18.08 -10.47 11.75
C LEU A 282 17.72 -9.23 10.95
N ASP A 283 16.57 -9.25 10.37
CA ASP A 283 15.99 -8.02 9.84
C ASP A 283 15.49 -7.14 10.98
N GLU A 284 15.54 -5.83 10.81
CA GLU A 284 15.21 -4.86 11.87
C GLU A 284 16.00 -5.12 13.18
N LEU A 285 17.33 -5.22 13.09
CA LEU A 285 18.22 -5.51 14.23
C LEU A 285 17.93 -4.64 15.46
N HIS A 286 17.41 -3.43 15.29
CA HIS A 286 17.05 -2.51 16.36
C HIS A 286 15.94 -3.06 17.28
N THR A 287 15.11 -3.99 16.80
CA THR A 287 14.03 -4.60 17.59
C THR A 287 14.54 -5.43 18.76
N ILE A 288 15.78 -5.93 18.67
CA ILE A 288 16.43 -6.67 19.76
C ILE A 288 16.79 -5.77 20.94
N ILE A 289 17.11 -4.48 20.68
CA ILE A 289 17.78 -3.56 21.64
C ILE A 289 16.78 -2.72 22.41
N GLY A 290 15.52 -3.05 22.38
CA GLY A 290 14.51 -2.37 23.18
C GLY A 290 13.67 -1.38 22.37
N ALA A 291 12.87 -1.88 21.48
CA ALA A 291 11.70 -1.17 20.95
C ALA A 291 10.62 -1.01 22.03
N GLY A 292 10.96 -0.43 23.16
CA GLY A 292 10.01 -0.18 24.23
C GLY A 292 10.52 0.85 25.20
N GLY A 293 10.22 2.14 24.95
CA GLY A 293 10.30 3.21 25.94
C GLY A 293 9.26 3.06 27.05
N ALA A 294 8.61 1.91 27.21
CA ALA A 294 7.74 1.59 28.32
C ALA A 294 8.50 0.74 29.34
N GLU A 295 8.39 1.06 30.62
CA GLU A 295 8.90 0.25 31.72
C GLU A 295 8.43 -1.19 31.57
N GLY A 296 9.37 -2.10 31.23
CA GLY A 296 9.08 -3.53 31.04
C GLY A 296 9.40 -4.09 29.65
N ALA A 297 9.93 -3.32 28.71
CA ALA A 297 10.30 -3.81 27.39
C ALA A 297 11.39 -4.89 27.43
N ILE A 298 11.22 -5.90 26.60
CA ILE A 298 12.06 -7.09 26.53
C ILE A 298 13.38 -6.70 25.86
N ASP A 299 14.48 -6.75 26.61
CA ASP A 299 15.83 -6.50 26.11
C ASP A 299 16.52 -7.82 25.74
N ALA A 300 16.25 -8.31 24.52
CA ALA A 300 16.88 -9.52 24.00
C ALA A 300 18.39 -9.35 23.80
N SER A 301 18.89 -8.10 23.70
CA SER A 301 20.30 -7.83 23.51
C SER A 301 21.15 -8.31 24.68
N ASN A 302 20.67 -8.17 25.90
CA ASN A 302 21.38 -8.63 27.10
C ASN A 302 21.58 -10.15 27.13
N ILE A 303 20.69 -10.91 26.50
CA ILE A 303 20.81 -12.37 26.39
C ILE A 303 21.83 -12.74 25.29
N MET A 304 21.86 -12.00 24.19
CA MET A 304 22.73 -12.29 23.05
C MET A 304 24.15 -11.73 23.22
N LYS A 305 24.31 -10.60 23.92
CA LYS A 305 25.63 -9.94 24.14
C LYS A 305 26.74 -10.89 24.61
N PRO A 306 26.55 -11.80 25.59
CA PRO A 306 27.62 -12.70 26.04
C PRO A 306 28.10 -13.63 24.91
N SER A 307 27.20 -14.23 24.12
CA SER A 307 27.55 -15.16 23.04
C SER A 307 28.15 -14.45 21.83
N LEU A 308 27.69 -13.24 21.51
CA LEU A 308 28.32 -12.35 20.53
C LEU A 308 29.71 -11.91 21.00
N ALA A 309 29.89 -11.67 22.30
CA ALA A 309 31.17 -11.26 22.88
C ALA A 309 32.22 -12.37 22.80
N ARG A 310 31.83 -13.60 23.00
CA ARG A 310 32.69 -14.78 22.91
C ARG A 310 32.91 -15.26 21.48
N GLY A 311 32.14 -14.75 20.50
CA GLY A 311 32.17 -15.19 19.11
C GLY A 311 31.57 -16.57 18.88
N GLU A 312 30.70 -17.00 19.78
CA GLU A 312 30.01 -18.31 19.71
C GLU A 312 28.95 -18.35 18.62
N ILE A 313 28.39 -17.17 18.27
CA ILE A 313 27.41 -16.99 17.22
C ILE A 313 27.86 -15.95 16.20
N GLN A 314 27.54 -16.18 14.93
CA GLN A 314 27.69 -15.21 13.84
C GLN A 314 26.33 -14.68 13.43
N LEU A 315 26.24 -13.36 13.29
CA LEU A 315 24.99 -12.66 13.05
C LEU A 315 25.16 -11.60 11.97
N ILE A 316 24.24 -11.56 11.01
CA ILE A 316 24.08 -10.48 10.05
C ILE A 316 22.86 -9.67 10.52
N GLY A 317 23.01 -8.38 10.73
CA GLY A 317 21.90 -7.48 11.03
C GLY A 317 21.52 -6.62 9.84
N ALA A 318 20.27 -6.20 9.75
CA ALA A 318 19.83 -5.15 8.84
C ALA A 318 19.05 -4.09 9.63
N THR A 319 19.28 -2.81 9.35
CA THR A 319 18.60 -1.70 10.03
C THR A 319 18.73 -0.41 9.21
N THR A 320 18.05 0.64 9.62
CA THR A 320 18.20 1.97 9.03
C THR A 320 19.40 2.73 9.64
N ILE A 321 19.89 3.77 8.94
CA ILE A 321 20.99 4.63 9.43
C ILE A 321 20.62 5.28 10.77
N ALA A 322 19.39 5.78 10.89
CA ALA A 322 18.90 6.44 12.09
C ALA A 322 18.85 5.48 13.30
N GLU A 323 18.37 4.27 13.09
CA GLU A 323 18.26 3.24 14.12
C GLU A 323 19.62 2.67 14.51
N TYR A 324 20.53 2.49 13.55
CA TYR A 324 21.90 2.07 13.81
C TYR A 324 22.59 3.04 14.78
N ARG A 325 22.52 4.35 14.50
CA ARG A 325 23.08 5.40 15.37
C ARG A 325 22.39 5.46 16.73
N LYS A 326 21.06 5.28 16.76
CA LYS A 326 20.28 5.40 18.00
C LYS A 326 20.48 4.23 18.95
N TYR A 327 20.62 3.02 18.43
CA TYR A 327 20.57 1.78 19.22
C TYR A 327 21.90 1.02 19.23
N ILE A 328 22.66 0.96 18.13
CA ILE A 328 23.89 0.15 18.04
C ILE A 328 25.12 0.97 18.47
N GLU A 329 25.30 2.17 17.92
CA GLU A 329 26.45 3.02 18.25
C GLU A 329 26.44 3.49 19.69
N LYS A 330 25.29 3.63 20.33
CA LYS A 330 25.20 4.00 21.74
C LYS A 330 25.55 2.87 22.70
N ASP A 331 25.49 1.64 22.27
CA ASP A 331 25.83 0.47 23.06
C ASP A 331 27.26 0.00 22.76
N ALA A 332 28.19 0.37 23.63
CA ALA A 332 29.62 0.08 23.46
C ALA A 332 29.96 -1.43 23.28
N ALA A 333 29.10 -2.34 23.77
CA ALA A 333 29.28 -3.76 23.61
C ALA A 333 28.90 -4.23 22.20
N LEU A 334 27.85 -3.67 21.62
CA LEU A 334 27.39 -3.97 20.27
C LEU A 334 28.24 -3.27 19.20
N GLU A 335 28.59 -2.00 19.40
CA GLU A 335 29.46 -1.24 18.49
C GLU A 335 30.80 -1.95 18.23
N ARG A 336 31.37 -2.58 19.26
CA ARG A 336 32.61 -3.36 19.13
C ARG A 336 32.44 -4.69 18.42
N ARG A 337 31.19 -5.14 18.14
CA ARG A 337 30.93 -6.45 17.55
C ARG A 337 30.34 -6.37 16.14
N PHE A 338 29.58 -5.33 15.89
CA PHE A 338 29.02 -5.09 14.57
C PHE A 338 29.91 -4.19 13.71
N GLN A 339 29.97 -4.51 12.43
CA GLN A 339 30.64 -3.70 11.42
C GLN A 339 29.60 -3.22 10.40
N PRO A 340 29.36 -1.92 10.25
CA PRO A 340 28.39 -1.42 9.29
C PRO A 340 28.85 -1.65 7.86
N VAL A 341 27.89 -2.04 7.02
CA VAL A 341 27.97 -2.11 5.56
C VAL A 341 26.85 -1.25 5.02
N THR A 342 27.21 -0.12 4.42
CA THR A 342 26.21 0.78 3.84
C THR A 342 25.63 0.17 2.57
N VAL A 343 24.30 0.15 2.48
CA VAL A 343 23.54 -0.24 1.29
C VAL A 343 22.83 1.01 0.79
N GLU A 344 23.34 1.56 -0.30
CA GLU A 344 22.81 2.77 -0.90
C GLU A 344 21.65 2.48 -1.85
N GLU A 345 20.81 3.50 -2.11
CA GLU A 345 19.79 3.42 -3.15
C GLU A 345 20.47 3.19 -4.51
N PRO A 346 20.02 2.21 -5.31
CA PRO A 346 20.63 1.95 -6.63
C PRO A 346 20.32 3.11 -7.58
N THR A 347 21.22 3.31 -8.55
CA THR A 347 20.99 4.22 -9.66
C THR A 347 19.79 3.75 -10.53
N GLU A 348 19.23 4.64 -11.34
CA GLU A 348 18.12 4.26 -12.24
C GLU A 348 18.51 3.12 -13.18
N GLU A 349 19.74 3.14 -13.70
CA GLU A 349 20.23 2.07 -14.58
C GLU A 349 20.39 0.73 -13.87
N GLU A 350 20.85 0.75 -12.61
CA GLU A 350 20.94 -0.45 -11.78
C GLU A 350 19.56 -0.97 -11.41
N ALA A 351 18.62 -0.08 -11.08
CA ALA A 351 17.25 -0.44 -10.78
C ALA A 351 16.55 -1.11 -11.99
N VAL A 352 16.75 -0.62 -13.21
CA VAL A 352 16.25 -1.28 -14.43
C VAL A 352 16.80 -2.70 -14.54
N ARG A 353 18.12 -2.89 -14.34
CA ARG A 353 18.73 -4.23 -14.37
C ARG A 353 18.21 -5.17 -13.29
N ILE A 354 17.94 -4.64 -12.09
CA ILE A 354 17.34 -5.41 -11.00
C ILE A 354 15.93 -5.87 -11.40
N LEU A 355 15.09 -4.95 -11.90
CA LEU A 355 13.74 -5.26 -12.31
C LEU A 355 13.68 -6.26 -13.48
N GLU A 356 14.58 -6.12 -14.47
CA GLU A 356 14.71 -7.10 -15.55
C GLU A 356 15.06 -8.51 -15.04
N GLY A 357 15.88 -8.59 -14.00
CA GLY A 357 16.24 -9.87 -13.39
C GLY A 357 15.07 -10.55 -12.67
N ILE A 358 14.19 -9.78 -12.05
CA ILE A 358 13.06 -10.32 -11.25
C ILE A 358 11.74 -10.41 -12.02
N LYS A 359 11.59 -9.69 -13.17
CA LYS A 359 10.33 -9.60 -13.93
C LYS A 359 9.69 -10.95 -14.25
N GLY A 360 10.49 -11.96 -14.58
CA GLY A 360 9.99 -13.29 -14.94
C GLY A 360 9.16 -13.96 -13.83
N LYS A 361 9.45 -13.68 -12.55
CA LYS A 361 8.66 -14.20 -11.43
C LYS A 361 7.32 -13.48 -11.30
N TYR A 362 7.29 -12.17 -11.53
CA TYR A 362 6.05 -11.37 -11.55
C TYR A 362 5.17 -11.75 -12.75
N GLU A 363 5.78 -11.95 -13.92
CA GLU A 363 5.09 -12.46 -15.12
C GLU A 363 4.43 -13.81 -14.86
N ALA A 364 5.16 -14.73 -14.21
CA ALA A 364 4.64 -16.05 -13.86
C ALA A 364 3.52 -15.99 -12.81
N HIS A 365 3.63 -15.07 -11.83
CA HIS A 365 2.63 -14.92 -10.77
C HIS A 365 1.31 -14.32 -11.27
N HIS A 366 1.41 -13.26 -12.07
CA HIS A 366 0.23 -12.53 -12.56
C HIS A 366 -0.28 -13.05 -13.91
N HIS A 367 0.46 -13.94 -14.58
CA HIS A 367 0.16 -14.42 -15.94
C HIS A 367 0.04 -13.28 -16.96
N VAL A 368 0.97 -12.33 -16.91
CA VAL A 368 1.07 -11.17 -17.79
C VAL A 368 2.48 -11.05 -18.33
N THR A 369 2.67 -10.40 -19.47
CA THR A 369 4.00 -10.08 -20.03
C THR A 369 4.35 -8.64 -19.69
N ILE A 370 5.53 -8.41 -19.10
CA ILE A 370 6.03 -7.08 -18.75
C ILE A 370 6.99 -6.63 -19.85
N THR A 371 6.66 -5.55 -20.56
CA THR A 371 7.52 -5.05 -21.62
C THR A 371 8.75 -4.33 -21.05
N PRO A 372 9.87 -4.26 -21.80
CA PRO A 372 11.05 -3.49 -21.39
C PRO A 372 10.72 -2.02 -21.13
N GLU A 373 9.83 -1.43 -21.92
CA GLU A 373 9.37 -0.06 -21.77
C GLU A 373 8.63 0.15 -20.45
N ALA A 374 7.89 -0.87 -19.98
CA ALA A 374 7.21 -0.82 -18.68
C ALA A 374 8.23 -0.80 -17.53
N VAL A 375 9.31 -1.57 -17.63
CA VAL A 375 10.38 -1.61 -16.62
C VAL A 375 11.07 -0.25 -16.54
N GLU A 376 11.48 0.30 -17.67
CA GLU A 376 12.09 1.64 -17.73
C GLU A 376 11.12 2.72 -17.21
N ALA A 377 9.85 2.64 -17.60
CA ALA A 377 8.83 3.57 -17.13
C ALA A 377 8.61 3.47 -15.62
N ALA A 378 8.59 2.25 -15.05
CA ALA A 378 8.43 2.05 -13.61
C ALA A 378 9.57 2.70 -12.83
N VAL A 379 10.81 2.56 -13.25
CA VAL A 379 11.97 3.21 -12.61
C VAL A 379 11.92 4.72 -12.79
N ARG A 380 11.78 5.21 -14.02
CA ARG A 380 11.78 6.63 -14.34
C ARG A 380 10.62 7.38 -13.64
N LEU A 381 9.39 6.82 -13.71
CA LEU A 381 8.23 7.47 -13.12
C LEU A 381 8.24 7.39 -11.60
N SER A 382 8.70 6.28 -11.01
CA SER A 382 8.83 6.19 -9.56
C SER A 382 9.91 7.12 -9.02
N SER A 383 11.06 7.22 -9.69
CA SER A 383 12.15 8.13 -9.32
C SER A 383 11.68 9.60 -9.36
N ARG A 384 10.90 9.95 -10.38
CA ARG A 384 10.42 11.32 -10.58
C ARG A 384 9.24 11.71 -9.70
N TYR A 385 8.31 10.76 -9.45
CA TYR A 385 7.00 11.07 -8.86
C TYR A 385 6.79 10.51 -7.45
N ILE A 386 7.57 9.52 -7.00
CA ILE A 386 7.45 8.89 -5.69
C ILE A 386 8.72 9.17 -4.88
N ASN A 387 8.64 10.17 -3.98
CA ASN A 387 9.79 10.65 -3.21
C ASN A 387 9.85 10.13 -1.77
N ASP A 388 8.82 9.42 -1.32
CA ASP A 388 8.70 8.89 0.05
C ASP A 388 9.20 7.45 0.20
N ARG A 389 9.61 6.84 -0.91
CA ARG A 389 10.16 5.48 -0.98
C ARG A 389 11.41 5.45 -1.84
N ASN A 390 12.23 4.42 -1.70
CA ASN A 390 13.49 4.28 -2.40
C ASN A 390 13.42 3.20 -3.48
N LEU A 391 14.31 3.32 -4.49
CA LEU A 391 14.55 2.26 -5.46
C LEU A 391 15.29 1.08 -4.80
N PRO A 392 15.07 -0.17 -5.24
CA PRO A 392 14.19 -0.58 -6.32
C PRO A 392 12.72 -0.81 -5.87
N ASP A 393 12.43 -0.81 -4.57
CA ASP A 393 11.16 -1.21 -3.97
C ASP A 393 9.96 -0.47 -4.58
N LYS A 394 10.03 0.88 -4.68
CA LYS A 394 8.96 1.69 -5.29
C LYS A 394 8.65 1.34 -6.75
N ALA A 395 9.66 0.91 -7.52
CA ALA A 395 9.46 0.53 -8.91
C ALA A 395 8.93 -0.92 -9.03
N ILE A 396 9.32 -1.81 -8.13
CA ILE A 396 8.78 -3.17 -7.99
C ILE A 396 7.29 -3.09 -7.66
N ASP A 397 6.92 -2.31 -6.65
CA ASP A 397 5.53 -2.11 -6.25
C ASP A 397 4.66 -1.59 -7.41
N LEU A 398 5.18 -0.68 -8.24
CA LEU A 398 4.45 -0.20 -9.42
C LEU A 398 4.18 -1.30 -10.45
N ILE A 399 5.17 -2.16 -10.70
CA ILE A 399 5.01 -3.29 -11.63
C ILE A 399 3.99 -4.28 -11.08
N ASP A 400 4.10 -4.60 -9.79
CA ASP A 400 3.20 -5.55 -9.13
C ASP A 400 1.75 -5.06 -9.15
N GLU A 401 1.51 -3.80 -8.80
CA GLU A 401 0.16 -3.22 -8.82
C GLU A 401 -0.38 -3.06 -10.26
N ALA A 402 0.47 -2.69 -11.23
CA ALA A 402 0.05 -2.62 -12.63
C ALA A 402 -0.34 -4.00 -13.16
N ALA A 403 0.43 -5.04 -12.82
CA ALA A 403 0.14 -6.42 -13.18
C ALA A 403 -1.20 -6.89 -12.59
N ALA A 404 -1.40 -6.62 -11.31
CA ALA A 404 -2.66 -6.92 -10.63
C ALA A 404 -3.85 -6.15 -11.25
N SER A 405 -3.67 -4.87 -11.59
CA SER A 405 -4.71 -4.03 -12.20
C SER A 405 -5.12 -4.54 -13.58
N VAL A 406 -4.15 -4.85 -14.44
CA VAL A 406 -4.40 -5.41 -15.80
C VAL A 406 -5.17 -6.73 -15.70
N ARG A 407 -4.77 -7.61 -14.78
CA ARG A 407 -5.45 -8.87 -14.54
C ARG A 407 -6.89 -8.69 -14.03
N LEU A 408 -7.11 -7.76 -13.10
CA LEU A 408 -8.46 -7.43 -12.61
C LEU A 408 -9.36 -6.91 -13.72
N HIS A 409 -8.86 -5.99 -14.56
CA HIS A 409 -9.62 -5.47 -15.70
C HIS A 409 -9.96 -6.56 -16.73
N ALA A 410 -9.07 -7.54 -16.92
CA ALA A 410 -9.36 -8.70 -17.76
C ALA A 410 -10.44 -9.61 -17.16
N LEU A 411 -10.53 -9.69 -15.82
CA LEU A 411 -11.54 -10.45 -15.09
C LEU A 411 -12.88 -9.71 -14.99
N ASP A 412 -12.92 -8.40 -15.22
CA ASP A 412 -14.17 -7.63 -15.19
C ASP A 412 -15.18 -8.19 -16.18
N VAL A 413 -16.37 -8.49 -15.68
CA VAL A 413 -17.48 -9.02 -16.49
C VAL A 413 -17.98 -7.88 -17.38
N PRO A 414 -17.90 -8.00 -18.71
CA PRO A 414 -18.42 -6.98 -19.61
C PRO A 414 -19.87 -6.62 -19.28
N ASP A 415 -20.21 -5.33 -19.30
CA ASP A 415 -21.54 -4.83 -18.97
C ASP A 415 -22.66 -5.60 -19.66
N LYS A 416 -22.44 -6.04 -20.91
CA LYS A 416 -23.39 -6.88 -21.65
C LYS A 416 -23.66 -8.24 -21.01
N ILE A 417 -22.69 -8.85 -20.35
CA ILE A 417 -22.87 -10.13 -19.64
C ILE A 417 -23.59 -9.90 -18.32
N ARG A 418 -23.27 -8.76 -17.65
CA ARG A 418 -23.93 -8.31 -16.42
C ARG A 418 -25.42 -8.02 -16.70
N GLU A 419 -25.74 -7.23 -17.72
CA GLU A 419 -27.12 -6.97 -18.15
C GLU A 419 -27.91 -8.24 -18.48
N ILE A 420 -27.29 -9.21 -19.15
CA ILE A 420 -27.93 -10.50 -19.44
C ILE A 420 -28.16 -11.29 -18.15
N SER A 421 -27.22 -11.24 -17.21
CA SER A 421 -27.35 -11.94 -15.91
C SER A 421 -28.45 -11.32 -15.06
N ASP A 422 -28.58 -10.00 -15.05
CA ASP A 422 -29.64 -9.28 -14.33
C ASP A 422 -31.01 -9.60 -14.93
N LYS A 423 -31.13 -9.65 -16.26
CA LYS A 423 -32.36 -10.07 -16.95
C LYS A 423 -32.76 -11.53 -16.69
N ILE A 424 -31.77 -12.43 -16.57
CA ILE A 424 -32.03 -13.81 -16.18
C ILE A 424 -32.58 -13.87 -14.76
N LEU A 425 -32.04 -13.08 -13.84
CA LEU A 425 -32.49 -12.99 -12.44
C LEU A 425 -33.93 -12.42 -12.35
N GLU A 426 -34.26 -11.40 -13.14
CA GLU A 426 -35.62 -10.87 -13.25
C GLU A 426 -36.58 -11.92 -13.74
N MET A 427 -36.21 -12.70 -14.79
CA MET A 427 -37.04 -13.79 -15.31
C MET A 427 -37.21 -14.94 -14.32
N ASP A 428 -36.21 -15.24 -13.48
CA ASP A 428 -36.34 -16.20 -12.39
C ASP A 428 -37.45 -15.77 -11.40
N GLN A 429 -37.49 -14.48 -11.05
CA GLN A 429 -38.54 -13.93 -10.18
C GLN A 429 -39.94 -13.97 -10.87
N GLU A 430 -40.00 -13.69 -12.15
CA GLU A 430 -41.24 -13.79 -12.92
C GLU A 430 -41.71 -15.26 -13.04
N MET A 431 -40.78 -16.18 -13.22
CA MET A 431 -41.07 -17.64 -13.24
C MET A 431 -41.66 -18.08 -11.88
N GLU A 432 -41.07 -17.65 -10.76
CA GLU A 432 -41.63 -17.95 -9.43
C GLU A 432 -43.05 -17.39 -9.23
N ARG A 433 -43.36 -16.20 -9.77
CA ARG A 433 -44.70 -15.63 -9.75
C ARG A 433 -45.67 -16.43 -10.60
N ALA A 434 -45.26 -16.81 -11.82
CA ALA A 434 -46.08 -17.63 -12.72
C ALA A 434 -46.37 -19.03 -12.14
N ILE A 435 -45.40 -19.61 -11.42
CA ILE A 435 -45.58 -20.89 -10.69
C ILE A 435 -46.67 -20.74 -9.60
N ARG A 436 -46.62 -19.67 -8.82
CA ARG A 436 -47.61 -19.40 -7.76
C ARG A 436 -49.03 -19.17 -8.32
N MET A 437 -49.14 -18.70 -9.58
CA MET A 437 -50.38 -18.41 -10.24
C MET A 437 -50.88 -19.58 -11.14
N GLU A 438 -50.15 -20.70 -11.18
CA GLU A 438 -50.42 -21.88 -12.04
C GLU A 438 -50.54 -21.54 -13.54
N ALA A 439 -49.86 -20.47 -13.99
CA ALA A 439 -49.95 -19.95 -15.36
C ALA A 439 -49.03 -20.70 -16.33
N PHE A 440 -49.30 -21.94 -16.67
CA PHE A 440 -48.46 -22.86 -17.46
C PHE A 440 -48.03 -22.29 -18.83
N ALA A 441 -48.89 -21.51 -19.52
CA ALA A 441 -48.53 -20.88 -20.78
C ALA A 441 -47.44 -19.82 -20.63
N GLN A 442 -47.53 -18.99 -19.59
CA GLN A 442 -46.53 -17.97 -19.29
C GLN A 442 -45.18 -18.58 -18.84
N MET A 443 -45.24 -19.67 -18.05
CA MET A 443 -44.05 -20.42 -17.66
C MET A 443 -43.27 -20.95 -18.86
N ALA A 444 -43.94 -21.48 -19.89
CA ALA A 444 -43.31 -22.02 -21.09
C ALA A 444 -42.63 -20.89 -21.90
N GLU A 445 -43.23 -19.71 -21.97
CA GLU A 445 -42.68 -18.56 -22.68
C GLU A 445 -41.49 -17.97 -21.96
N ILE A 446 -41.56 -17.77 -20.63
CA ILE A 446 -40.44 -17.28 -19.79
C ILE A 446 -39.23 -18.21 -19.87
N LYS A 447 -39.48 -19.53 -19.82
CA LYS A 447 -38.42 -20.54 -19.94
C LYS A 447 -37.73 -20.51 -21.30
N MET A 448 -38.47 -20.34 -22.39
CA MET A 448 -37.90 -20.20 -23.75
C MET A 448 -36.99 -18.94 -23.86
N GLN A 449 -37.45 -17.84 -23.29
CA GLN A 449 -36.67 -16.59 -23.27
C GLN A 449 -35.42 -16.71 -22.41
N GLN A 450 -35.53 -17.33 -21.25
CA GLN A 450 -34.43 -17.60 -20.32
C GLN A 450 -33.36 -18.50 -20.97
N ASP A 451 -33.78 -19.61 -21.64
CA ASP A 451 -32.86 -20.51 -22.35
C ASP A 451 -32.13 -19.79 -23.51
N ALA A 452 -32.80 -18.87 -24.19
CA ALA A 452 -32.17 -18.04 -25.23
C ALA A 452 -31.11 -17.09 -24.67
N LEU A 453 -31.41 -16.46 -23.51
CA LEU A 453 -30.45 -15.58 -22.82
C LEU A 453 -29.28 -16.36 -22.23
N MET A 454 -29.51 -17.54 -21.66
CA MET A 454 -28.46 -18.43 -21.17
C MET A 454 -27.50 -18.85 -22.29
N LYS A 455 -28.04 -19.28 -23.46
CA LYS A 455 -27.23 -19.61 -24.64
C LYS A 455 -26.43 -18.41 -25.14
N LYS A 456 -27.00 -17.19 -25.06
CA LYS A 456 -26.31 -15.97 -25.44
C LYS A 456 -25.18 -15.63 -24.46
N LYS A 457 -25.44 -15.78 -23.17
CA LYS A 457 -24.43 -15.60 -22.09
C LYS A 457 -23.28 -16.61 -22.29
N GLU A 458 -23.57 -17.87 -22.50
CA GLU A 458 -22.58 -18.93 -22.73
C GLU A 458 -21.69 -18.65 -23.95
N ARG A 459 -22.30 -18.20 -25.08
CA ARG A 459 -21.54 -17.80 -26.27
C ARG A 459 -20.60 -16.61 -25.99
N LEU A 460 -21.04 -15.65 -25.19
CA LEU A 460 -20.21 -14.50 -24.83
C LEU A 460 -19.07 -14.90 -23.90
N LEU A 461 -19.34 -15.83 -22.95
CA LEU A 461 -18.31 -16.39 -22.07
C LEU A 461 -17.26 -17.17 -22.84
N LYS A 462 -17.67 -18.09 -23.72
CA LYS A 462 -16.76 -18.85 -24.60
C LYS A 462 -15.96 -17.95 -25.55
N LYS A 463 -16.54 -16.86 -26.04
CA LYS A 463 -15.83 -15.87 -26.84
C LYS A 463 -14.80 -15.07 -26.02
N ARG A 464 -15.09 -14.86 -24.74
CA ARG A 464 -14.18 -14.24 -23.78
C ARG A 464 -13.02 -15.18 -23.47
N GLU A 465 -13.30 -16.43 -23.08
CA GLU A 465 -12.27 -17.45 -22.80
C GLU A 465 -11.29 -17.61 -23.96
N LYS A 466 -11.78 -17.69 -25.22
CA LYS A 466 -10.91 -17.73 -26.39
C LYS A 466 -10.07 -16.48 -26.58
N ARG A 467 -10.59 -15.29 -26.25
CA ARG A 467 -9.82 -14.03 -26.32
C ARG A 467 -8.79 -13.95 -25.20
N GLU A 468 -9.07 -14.50 -24.03
CA GLU A 468 -8.13 -14.57 -22.89
C GLU A 468 -6.99 -15.56 -23.20
N GLU A 469 -7.26 -16.67 -23.92
CA GLU A 469 -6.26 -17.62 -24.40
C GLU A 469 -5.39 -17.06 -25.55
N GLU A 470 -5.95 -16.23 -26.42
CA GLU A 470 -5.28 -15.65 -27.59
C GLU A 470 -4.51 -14.35 -27.27
N ASN A 471 -4.90 -13.56 -26.27
CA ASN A 471 -4.25 -12.32 -25.86
C ASN A 471 -3.40 -12.57 -24.63
N THR A 472 -2.08 -12.64 -24.81
CA THR A 472 -1.12 -12.43 -23.72
C THR A 472 -1.32 -11.00 -23.20
N LEU A 473 -1.87 -10.88 -21.98
CA LEU A 473 -1.99 -9.60 -21.29
C LEU A 473 -0.58 -8.99 -21.16
N SER A 474 -0.39 -7.79 -21.65
CA SER A 474 0.89 -7.10 -21.59
C SER A 474 0.78 -5.79 -20.81
N ILE A 475 1.82 -5.49 -20.06
CA ILE A 475 1.97 -4.23 -19.32
C ILE A 475 2.97 -3.38 -20.08
N GLY A 476 2.55 -2.17 -20.44
CA GLY A 476 3.37 -1.15 -21.06
C GLY A 476 3.54 0.08 -20.17
N GLU A 477 4.08 1.15 -20.74
CA GLU A 477 4.25 2.44 -20.07
C GLU A 477 2.93 3.03 -19.56
N ASN A 478 1.82 2.84 -20.30
CA ASN A 478 0.53 3.43 -19.97
C ASN A 478 -0.06 2.85 -18.67
N GLU A 479 0.05 1.56 -18.44
CA GLU A 479 -0.46 0.87 -17.27
C GLU A 479 0.34 1.30 -16.02
N ILE A 480 1.66 1.41 -16.15
CA ILE A 480 2.52 1.96 -15.09
C ILE A 480 2.14 3.41 -14.78
N ALA A 481 1.95 4.25 -15.82
CA ALA A 481 1.55 5.64 -15.65
C ALA A 481 0.18 5.78 -14.97
N GLU A 482 -0.74 4.84 -15.20
CA GLU A 482 -2.04 4.80 -14.53
C GLU A 482 -1.90 4.55 -13.03
N VAL A 483 -1.06 3.60 -12.63
CA VAL A 483 -0.80 3.32 -11.20
C VAL A 483 -0.15 4.52 -10.53
N VAL A 484 0.87 5.11 -11.17
CA VAL A 484 1.50 6.35 -10.65
C VAL A 484 0.47 7.47 -10.50
N ALA A 485 -0.45 7.61 -11.47
CA ALA A 485 -1.51 8.60 -11.38
C ALA A 485 -2.47 8.35 -10.22
N LYS A 486 -2.80 7.10 -9.92
CA LYS A 486 -3.64 6.72 -8.76
C LYS A 486 -2.93 7.05 -7.43
N TRP A 487 -1.64 6.76 -7.31
CA TRP A 487 -0.87 7.00 -6.08
C TRP A 487 -0.62 8.48 -5.81
N THR A 488 -0.19 9.20 -6.86
CA THR A 488 0.22 10.60 -6.73
C THR A 488 -0.91 11.59 -6.99
N LYS A 489 -2.06 11.11 -7.49
CA LYS A 489 -3.18 11.92 -7.98
C LYS A 489 -2.81 12.86 -9.13
N ILE A 490 -1.70 12.58 -9.82
CA ILE A 490 -1.21 13.34 -10.96
C ILE A 490 -1.63 12.60 -12.23
N PRO A 491 -2.32 13.20 -13.18
CA PRO A 491 -2.74 12.54 -14.43
C PRO A 491 -1.54 12.31 -15.38
N VAL A 492 -0.66 11.37 -15.02
CA VAL A 492 0.61 11.09 -15.71
C VAL A 492 0.40 10.68 -17.18
N GLN A 493 -0.67 9.94 -17.49
CA GLN A 493 -1.01 9.55 -18.87
C GLN A 493 -1.29 10.74 -19.80
N LYS A 494 -1.77 11.85 -19.25
CA LYS A 494 -2.04 13.07 -20.04
C LYS A 494 -0.80 13.97 -20.21
N LEU A 495 0.30 13.65 -19.51
CA LEU A 495 1.48 14.52 -19.46
C LEU A 495 2.50 14.25 -20.58
N ALA A 496 2.62 13.03 -21.10
CA ALA A 496 3.68 12.71 -22.05
C ALA A 496 3.49 13.32 -23.46
N GLU A 497 2.30 13.24 -24.06
CA GLU A 497 2.07 13.81 -25.41
C GLU A 497 1.44 15.21 -25.42
N LYS A 498 0.64 15.54 -24.41
CA LYS A 498 -0.10 16.80 -24.32
C LYS A 498 0.59 17.87 -23.47
N GLU A 499 1.68 17.55 -22.77
CA GLU A 499 2.38 18.53 -21.91
C GLU A 499 2.99 19.64 -22.75
N SER A 500 3.61 19.32 -23.85
CA SER A 500 4.19 20.32 -24.77
C SER A 500 3.11 21.26 -25.33
N GLU A 501 1.97 20.73 -25.74
CA GLU A 501 0.85 21.56 -26.23
C GLU A 501 0.22 22.40 -25.13
N ARG A 502 0.10 21.86 -23.89
CA ARG A 502 -0.41 22.59 -22.71
C ARG A 502 0.53 23.71 -22.33
N LEU A 503 1.84 23.46 -22.32
CA LEU A 503 2.86 24.48 -22.05
C LEU A 503 2.88 25.58 -23.10
N LEU A 504 2.67 25.23 -24.37
CA LEU A 504 2.52 26.21 -25.43
C LEU A 504 1.24 27.06 -25.26
N LYS A 505 0.15 26.45 -24.80
CA LYS A 505 -1.15 27.12 -24.58
C LYS A 505 -1.29 27.75 -23.18
N LEU A 506 -0.25 27.63 -22.33
CA LEU A 506 -0.29 28.05 -20.91
C LEU A 506 -0.68 29.50 -20.72
N GLU A 507 -0.11 30.41 -21.50
CA GLU A 507 -0.45 31.85 -21.47
C GLU A 507 -1.95 32.08 -21.73
N LYS A 508 -2.49 31.45 -22.81
CA LYS A 508 -3.92 31.56 -23.13
C LYS A 508 -4.81 31.01 -22.03
N THR A 509 -4.37 29.97 -21.34
CA THR A 509 -5.13 29.36 -20.25
C THR A 509 -5.13 30.25 -19.03
N LEU A 510 -4.00 30.86 -18.69
CA LEU A 510 -3.88 31.79 -17.57
C LEU A 510 -4.69 33.07 -17.81
N HIS A 511 -4.66 33.63 -19.04
CA HIS A 511 -5.44 34.81 -19.39
C HIS A 511 -6.97 34.62 -19.32
N LYS A 512 -7.48 33.41 -19.41
CA LYS A 512 -8.92 33.16 -19.18
C LYS A 512 -9.37 33.52 -17.77
N ARG A 513 -8.45 33.48 -16.81
CA ARG A 513 -8.75 33.74 -15.38
C ARG A 513 -8.12 35.04 -14.85
N VAL A 514 -6.95 35.40 -15.37
CA VAL A 514 -6.20 36.59 -14.92
C VAL A 514 -6.26 37.64 -16.01
N ILE A 515 -6.92 38.74 -15.67
CA ILE A 515 -7.20 39.84 -16.59
C ILE A 515 -6.25 41.00 -16.31
N GLY A 516 -5.70 41.61 -17.36
CA GLY A 516 -4.93 42.85 -17.27
C GLY A 516 -3.55 42.73 -16.64
N GLN A 517 -2.92 41.55 -16.71
CA GLN A 517 -1.55 41.29 -16.15
C GLN A 517 -0.72 40.55 -17.21
N GLU A 518 -0.66 41.06 -18.43
CA GLU A 518 -0.04 40.40 -19.58
C GLU A 518 1.42 40.04 -19.33
N GLU A 519 2.20 40.97 -18.76
CA GLU A 519 3.62 40.78 -18.51
C GLU A 519 3.87 39.73 -17.43
N ALA A 520 3.01 39.71 -16.36
CA ALA A 520 3.10 38.73 -15.29
C ALA A 520 2.85 37.32 -15.82
N VAL A 521 1.79 37.16 -16.62
CA VAL A 521 1.40 35.85 -17.18
C VAL A 521 2.50 35.35 -18.13
N THR A 522 3.02 36.25 -19.03
CA THR A 522 4.07 35.91 -19.98
C THR A 522 5.38 35.50 -19.26
N ALA A 523 5.80 36.25 -18.24
CA ALA A 523 7.00 35.97 -17.48
C ALA A 523 6.91 34.60 -16.77
N VAL A 524 5.78 34.33 -16.06
CA VAL A 524 5.54 33.05 -15.42
C VAL A 524 5.56 31.90 -16.43
N ALA A 525 4.85 32.04 -17.56
CA ALA A 525 4.77 31.01 -18.57
C ALA A 525 6.14 30.69 -19.20
N LYS A 526 6.96 31.71 -19.48
CA LYS A 526 8.34 31.55 -19.98
C LYS A 526 9.23 30.81 -18.97
N ALA A 527 9.18 31.18 -17.71
CA ALA A 527 10.00 30.55 -16.68
C ALA A 527 9.59 29.07 -16.45
N ILE A 528 8.29 28.79 -16.44
CA ILE A 528 7.77 27.42 -16.32
C ILE A 528 8.20 26.56 -17.52
N ARG A 529 8.12 27.09 -18.74
CA ARG A 529 8.61 26.38 -19.94
C ARG A 529 10.09 26.03 -19.82
N ARG A 530 10.95 26.98 -19.38
CA ARG A 530 12.38 26.73 -19.16
C ARG A 530 12.63 25.61 -18.15
N GLY A 531 11.90 25.63 -17.02
CA GLY A 531 12.01 24.61 -15.97
C GLY A 531 11.62 23.23 -16.45
N ARG A 532 10.56 23.13 -17.27
CA ARG A 532 10.04 21.83 -17.74
C ARG A 532 10.83 21.22 -18.89
N VAL A 533 11.45 22.02 -19.74
CA VAL A 533 12.30 21.52 -20.85
C VAL A 533 13.66 21.03 -20.35
N GLY A 534 13.97 21.16 -19.05
CA GLY A 534 15.23 20.68 -18.48
C GLY A 534 16.43 21.64 -18.66
N LEU A 535 16.18 22.89 -19.05
CA LEU A 535 17.22 23.92 -19.17
C LEU A 535 17.61 24.55 -17.83
N LYS A 536 17.00 24.11 -16.72
CA LYS A 536 17.25 24.60 -15.38
C LYS A 536 18.02 23.56 -14.55
N ASP A 537 18.71 24.00 -13.52
CA ASP A 537 19.38 23.12 -12.56
C ASP A 537 18.37 22.13 -11.97
N PRO A 538 18.61 20.80 -12.10
CA PRO A 538 17.70 19.76 -11.62
C PRO A 538 17.52 19.75 -10.10
N ASN A 539 18.39 20.41 -9.35
CA ASN A 539 18.31 20.53 -7.90
C ASN A 539 17.39 21.66 -7.43
N ARG A 540 16.95 22.56 -8.29
CA ARG A 540 16.09 23.69 -7.92
C ARG A 540 14.61 23.43 -8.18
N PRO A 541 13.68 24.14 -7.52
CA PRO A 541 12.25 24.11 -7.82
C PRO A 541 11.96 24.44 -9.29
N ILE A 542 10.81 23.98 -9.85
CA ILE A 542 10.41 24.24 -11.25
C ILE A 542 10.45 25.73 -11.58
N GLY A 543 10.00 26.58 -10.65
CA GLY A 543 10.02 28.02 -10.75
C GLY A 543 9.93 28.67 -9.39
N SER A 544 10.60 29.81 -9.19
CA SER A 544 10.52 30.62 -7.99
C SER A 544 10.24 32.08 -8.36
N PHE A 545 9.14 32.62 -7.86
CA PHE A 545 8.63 33.92 -8.24
C PHE A 545 8.36 34.82 -7.02
N LEU A 546 8.68 36.07 -7.15
CA LEU A 546 8.25 37.12 -6.20
C LEU A 546 7.23 38.04 -6.88
N PHE A 547 5.97 37.99 -6.43
CA PHE A 547 4.89 38.80 -6.94
C PHE A 547 4.74 40.07 -6.10
N LEU A 548 4.97 41.22 -6.70
CA LEU A 548 4.94 42.52 -6.05
C LEU A 548 3.72 43.31 -6.53
N GLY A 549 3.08 44.07 -5.68
CA GLY A 549 2.00 44.95 -6.08
C GLY A 549 0.91 45.13 -5.03
N PRO A 550 -0.05 46.01 -5.27
CA PRO A 550 -1.13 46.29 -4.32
C PRO A 550 -2.05 45.08 -4.11
N THR A 551 -2.91 45.16 -3.12
CA THR A 551 -3.89 44.10 -2.84
C THR A 551 -4.97 44.06 -3.90
N GLY A 552 -5.48 42.89 -4.26
CA GLY A 552 -6.62 42.72 -5.16
C GLY A 552 -6.31 42.83 -6.67
N VAL A 553 -5.03 42.88 -7.08
CA VAL A 553 -4.62 42.96 -8.50
C VAL A 553 -4.48 41.59 -9.19
N GLY A 554 -4.67 40.48 -8.48
CA GLY A 554 -4.70 39.15 -9.08
C GLY A 554 -3.52 38.25 -8.72
N LYS A 555 -2.62 38.62 -7.77
CA LYS A 555 -1.46 37.78 -7.37
C LYS A 555 -1.85 36.36 -6.97
N THR A 556 -2.77 36.22 -6.03
CA THR A 556 -3.27 34.91 -5.55
C THR A 556 -4.08 34.17 -6.63
N GLU A 557 -4.80 34.89 -7.50
CA GLU A 557 -5.58 34.29 -8.58
C GLU A 557 -4.67 33.69 -9.67
N LEU A 558 -3.55 34.35 -10.00
CA LEU A 558 -2.54 33.79 -10.90
C LEU A 558 -1.93 32.53 -10.32
N SER A 559 -1.68 32.50 -9.00
CA SER A 559 -1.17 31.29 -8.32
C SER A 559 -2.16 30.13 -8.41
N LYS A 560 -3.46 30.37 -8.22
CA LYS A 560 -4.52 29.36 -8.39
C LYS A 560 -4.65 28.88 -9.83
N ALA A 561 -4.69 29.84 -10.78
CA ALA A 561 -4.76 29.51 -12.19
C ALA A 561 -3.54 28.68 -12.65
N LEU A 562 -2.37 28.97 -12.09
CA LEU A 562 -1.16 28.20 -12.37
C LEU A 562 -1.24 26.78 -11.80
N ALA A 563 -1.74 26.62 -10.55
CA ALA A 563 -1.95 25.31 -9.95
C ALA A 563 -2.90 24.43 -10.78
N GLU A 564 -4.03 24.99 -11.21
CA GLU A 564 -4.99 24.31 -12.08
C GLU A 564 -4.39 23.97 -13.46
N ALA A 565 -3.68 24.91 -14.09
CA ALA A 565 -3.10 24.71 -15.41
C ALA A 565 -1.97 23.67 -15.41
N MET A 566 -1.13 23.66 -14.36
CA MET A 566 0.04 22.78 -14.25
C MET A 566 -0.28 21.42 -13.64
N PHE A 567 -1.09 21.39 -12.58
CA PHE A 567 -1.32 20.20 -11.76
C PHE A 567 -2.76 19.69 -11.83
N GLY A 568 -3.64 20.35 -12.60
CA GLY A 568 -4.99 19.87 -12.88
C GLY A 568 -6.07 20.22 -11.84
N SER A 569 -5.71 20.78 -10.67
CA SER A 569 -6.65 21.23 -9.63
C SER A 569 -6.13 22.49 -8.95
N GLU A 570 -7.06 23.36 -8.54
CA GLU A 570 -6.74 24.50 -7.64
C GLU A 570 -6.26 24.03 -6.26
N ASP A 571 -6.69 22.84 -5.83
CA ASP A 571 -6.31 22.26 -4.53
C ASP A 571 -4.83 21.83 -4.50
N ALA A 572 -4.18 21.74 -5.66
CA ALA A 572 -2.74 21.55 -5.73
C ALA A 572 -1.94 22.79 -5.31
N MET A 573 -2.57 23.77 -4.66
CA MET A 573 -1.92 24.96 -4.10
C MET A 573 -1.83 24.85 -2.58
N ILE A 574 -0.61 24.86 -2.05
CA ILE A 574 -0.30 24.95 -0.62
C ILE A 574 -0.13 26.44 -0.27
N ARG A 575 -1.08 27.02 0.44
CA ARG A 575 -0.97 28.40 0.91
C ARG A 575 -0.41 28.43 2.33
N VAL A 576 0.59 29.30 2.54
CA VAL A 576 1.22 29.59 3.83
C VAL A 576 1.16 31.10 4.03
N ASP A 577 0.43 31.56 5.06
CA ASP A 577 0.31 32.97 5.40
C ASP A 577 1.46 33.36 6.33
N MET A 578 2.32 34.24 5.89
CA MET A 578 3.50 34.64 6.65
C MET A 578 3.17 35.49 7.88
N SER A 579 1.94 35.96 8.00
CA SER A 579 1.47 36.63 9.23
C SER A 579 1.46 35.70 10.45
N GLU A 580 1.38 34.37 10.21
CA GLU A 580 1.47 33.34 11.25
C GLU A 580 2.93 33.01 11.67
N TYR A 581 3.92 33.52 10.93
CA TYR A 581 5.33 33.25 11.07
C TYR A 581 6.19 34.47 11.38
N MET A 582 5.63 35.41 12.15
CA MET A 582 6.28 36.66 12.53
C MET A 582 7.30 36.48 13.68
N GLU A 583 7.19 35.41 14.45
CA GLU A 583 8.01 35.16 15.63
C GLU A 583 9.03 34.04 15.36
N GLY A 584 10.21 34.11 15.99
CA GLY A 584 11.29 33.14 15.75
C GLY A 584 10.91 31.68 16.06
N HIS A 585 10.08 31.44 17.08
CA HIS A 585 9.62 30.08 17.38
C HIS A 585 8.63 29.52 16.36
N SER A 586 8.01 30.38 15.53
CA SER A 586 7.08 29.93 14.50
C SER A 586 7.77 29.18 13.36
N VAL A 587 9.09 29.32 13.16
CA VAL A 587 9.86 28.54 12.19
C VAL A 587 9.80 27.04 12.53
N SER A 588 9.79 26.70 13.83
CA SER A 588 9.60 25.32 14.27
C SER A 588 8.24 24.73 13.85
N LYS A 589 7.19 25.55 13.70
CA LYS A 589 5.91 25.08 13.13
C LYS A 589 6.03 24.74 11.65
N MET A 590 6.92 25.41 10.92
CA MET A 590 7.10 25.19 9.49
C MET A 590 7.86 23.90 9.17
N ILE A 591 8.97 23.62 9.87
CA ILE A 591 9.86 22.48 9.61
C ILE A 591 9.81 21.39 10.69
N GLY A 592 9.16 21.65 11.81
CA GLY A 592 9.04 20.78 12.99
C GLY A 592 9.90 21.25 14.17
N SER A 593 9.46 20.89 15.37
CA SER A 593 10.17 21.22 16.62
C SER A 593 11.38 20.31 16.82
N PRO A 594 12.51 20.79 17.38
CA PRO A 594 13.65 19.95 17.72
C PRO A 594 13.28 18.84 18.73
N PRO A 595 14.06 17.75 18.80
CA PRO A 595 13.84 16.69 19.78
C PRO A 595 13.81 17.25 21.21
N GLY A 596 12.81 16.85 21.99
CA GLY A 596 12.64 17.28 23.38
C GLY A 596 11.71 18.49 23.58
N TYR A 597 11.23 19.13 22.51
CA TYR A 597 10.24 20.21 22.59
C TYR A 597 8.83 19.72 22.27
N VAL A 598 7.82 20.40 22.83
CA VAL A 598 6.41 20.13 22.55
C VAL A 598 6.13 20.28 21.04
N GLY A 599 5.42 19.30 20.45
CA GLY A 599 5.11 19.29 19.02
C GLY A 599 6.15 18.59 18.13
N PHE A 600 7.17 17.92 18.68
CA PHE A 600 8.16 17.15 17.89
C PHE A 600 7.50 16.00 17.09
N GLU A 601 6.48 15.35 17.65
CA GLU A 601 5.78 14.22 16.98
C GLU A 601 4.90 14.68 15.83
N GLU A 602 4.35 15.90 15.89
CA GLU A 602 3.41 16.44 14.90
C GLU A 602 4.08 16.78 13.55
N GLY A 603 5.41 16.93 13.52
CA GLY A 603 6.15 17.33 12.33
C GLY A 603 5.89 18.78 11.90
N GLY A 604 6.59 19.28 10.88
CA GLY A 604 6.41 20.62 10.36
C GLY A 604 5.23 20.76 9.41
N GLN A 605 4.44 21.81 9.55
CA GLN A 605 3.24 22.01 8.71
C GLN A 605 3.56 22.14 7.21
N LEU A 606 4.62 22.86 6.85
CA LEU A 606 5.04 23.00 5.46
C LEU A 606 5.68 21.71 4.96
N SER A 607 6.60 21.13 5.72
CA SER A 607 7.32 19.91 5.34
C SER A 607 6.34 18.75 5.11
N GLU A 608 5.35 18.53 5.98
CA GLU A 608 4.34 17.50 5.82
C GLU A 608 3.39 17.75 4.65
N LYS A 609 2.93 19.00 4.43
CA LYS A 609 2.07 19.35 3.29
C LYS A 609 2.77 19.10 1.95
N VAL A 610 4.03 19.52 1.83
CA VAL A 610 4.81 19.33 0.60
C VAL A 610 5.18 17.86 0.40
N ARG A 611 5.53 17.14 1.47
CA ARG A 611 5.78 15.70 1.40
C ARG A 611 4.59 14.91 0.86
N ARG A 612 3.36 15.28 1.31
CA ARG A 612 2.12 14.65 0.84
C ARG A 612 1.72 15.09 -0.57
N ASN A 613 2.06 16.31 -0.95
CA ASN A 613 1.74 16.89 -2.25
C ASN A 613 2.99 17.50 -2.90
N PRO A 614 3.93 16.67 -3.38
CA PRO A 614 5.20 17.14 -3.94
C PRO A 614 5.03 17.88 -5.27
N TYR A 615 3.88 17.74 -5.92
CA TYR A 615 3.50 18.43 -7.15
C TYR A 615 2.47 19.51 -6.81
N SER A 616 2.96 20.68 -6.41
CA SER A 616 2.08 21.77 -5.96
C SER A 616 2.68 23.13 -6.25
N VAL A 617 1.81 24.14 -6.22
CA VAL A 617 2.21 25.53 -6.10
C VAL A 617 2.27 25.87 -4.63
N VAL A 618 3.43 26.23 -4.12
CA VAL A 618 3.59 26.70 -2.74
C VAL A 618 3.55 28.21 -2.73
N LEU A 619 2.48 28.78 -2.18
CA LEU A 619 2.26 30.22 -2.07
C LEU A 619 2.60 30.71 -0.67
N PHE A 620 3.64 31.51 -0.54
CA PHE A 620 3.97 32.26 0.66
C PHE A 620 3.35 33.65 0.55
N ASP A 621 2.26 33.88 1.26
CA ASP A 621 1.52 35.14 1.19
C ASP A 621 2.06 36.14 2.23
N GLU A 622 2.26 37.39 1.81
CA GLU A 622 2.78 38.52 2.62
C GLU A 622 4.17 38.24 3.21
N ILE A 623 5.12 37.80 2.34
CA ILE A 623 6.47 37.37 2.73
C ILE A 623 7.27 38.45 3.52
N GLU A 624 6.94 39.71 3.35
CA GLU A 624 7.56 40.85 4.11
C GLU A 624 7.27 40.77 5.62
N LYS A 625 6.26 40.03 6.04
CA LYS A 625 5.91 39.85 7.46
C LYS A 625 6.66 38.73 8.14
N ALA A 626 7.31 37.85 7.37
CA ALA A 626 8.00 36.69 7.88
C ALA A 626 9.19 37.07 8.78
N HIS A 627 9.43 36.26 9.83
CA HIS A 627 10.65 36.38 10.64
C HIS A 627 11.91 36.13 9.79
N PRO A 628 13.04 36.77 10.07
CA PRO A 628 14.30 36.57 9.32
C PRO A 628 14.74 35.11 9.18
N ASP A 629 14.47 34.25 10.15
CA ASP A 629 14.83 32.84 10.10
C ASP A 629 14.05 32.04 9.04
N VAL A 630 12.84 32.48 8.67
CA VAL A 630 12.06 31.90 7.56
C VAL A 630 12.83 32.04 6.26
N PHE A 631 13.50 33.17 6.03
CA PHE A 631 14.30 33.38 4.82
C PHE A 631 15.47 32.39 4.74
N ASN A 632 16.07 31.99 5.88
CA ASN A 632 17.15 30.99 5.90
C ASN A 632 16.62 29.61 5.41
N VAL A 633 15.41 29.23 5.80
CA VAL A 633 14.77 28.00 5.31
C VAL A 633 14.46 28.11 3.82
N LEU A 634 13.94 29.28 3.38
CA LEU A 634 13.64 29.49 1.96
C LEU A 634 14.90 29.51 1.09
N LEU A 635 16.01 30.01 1.60
CA LEU A 635 17.31 29.96 0.91
C LEU A 635 17.74 28.53 0.61
N GLN A 636 17.59 27.63 1.59
CA GLN A 636 17.86 26.20 1.39
C GLN A 636 16.96 25.59 0.30
N VAL A 637 15.67 25.95 0.29
CA VAL A 637 14.73 25.48 -0.75
C VAL A 637 15.13 26.00 -2.13
N LEU A 638 15.53 27.29 -2.23
CA LEU A 638 15.87 27.92 -3.50
C LEU A 638 17.18 27.41 -4.10
N ASP A 639 18.14 26.99 -3.26
CA ASP A 639 19.45 26.48 -3.71
C ASP A 639 19.45 24.98 -3.91
N ASP A 640 19.09 24.24 -2.84
CA ASP A 640 19.21 22.78 -2.79
C ASP A 640 17.93 22.06 -3.20
N GLY A 641 16.82 22.79 -3.37
CA GLY A 641 15.50 22.22 -3.70
C GLY A 641 14.94 21.28 -2.66
N HIS A 642 15.42 21.32 -1.42
CA HIS A 642 14.89 20.54 -0.32
C HIS A 642 15.02 21.24 1.03
N ILE A 643 14.26 20.80 2.01
CA ILE A 643 14.45 21.16 3.42
C ILE A 643 14.65 19.89 4.23
N THR A 644 15.40 20.00 5.32
CA THR A 644 15.53 18.92 6.30
C THR A 644 14.55 19.19 7.44
N ASP A 645 13.61 18.26 7.68
CA ASP A 645 12.67 18.38 8.79
C ASP A 645 13.34 18.10 10.15
N SER A 646 12.61 18.33 11.24
CA SER A 646 13.10 18.07 12.61
C SER A 646 13.41 16.59 12.88
N LYS A 647 12.90 15.67 12.07
CA LYS A 647 13.17 14.23 12.14
C LYS A 647 14.38 13.82 11.29
N GLY A 648 15.08 14.78 10.68
CA GLY A 648 16.23 14.53 9.81
C GLY A 648 15.86 14.08 8.39
N ARG A 649 14.57 14.09 7.99
CA ARG A 649 14.12 13.66 6.67
C ARG A 649 14.24 14.83 5.68
N LYS A 650 14.74 14.53 4.49
CA LYS A 650 14.80 15.49 3.38
C LYS A 650 13.45 15.54 2.67
N VAL A 651 12.84 16.72 2.64
CA VAL A 651 11.58 16.99 1.92
C VAL A 651 11.90 17.77 0.64
N SER A 652 11.64 17.15 -0.51
CA SER A 652 11.99 17.70 -1.82
C SER A 652 10.96 18.73 -2.32
N PHE A 653 11.45 19.87 -2.80
CA PHE A 653 10.69 20.94 -3.46
C PHE A 653 10.99 21.02 -4.98
N LYS A 654 11.77 20.08 -5.52
CA LYS A 654 12.21 20.10 -6.93
C LYS A 654 11.05 20.12 -7.92
N ASN A 655 9.94 19.52 -7.54
CA ASN A 655 8.73 19.43 -8.37
C ASN A 655 7.68 20.49 -8.02
N THR A 656 7.99 21.46 -7.16
CA THR A 656 7.07 22.55 -6.79
C THR A 656 7.35 23.82 -7.56
N VAL A 657 6.34 24.69 -7.63
CA VAL A 657 6.48 26.08 -8.06
C VAL A 657 6.33 26.95 -6.82
N LEU A 658 7.35 27.74 -6.51
CA LEU A 658 7.34 28.64 -5.35
C LEU A 658 6.85 30.02 -5.80
N ILE A 659 5.85 30.53 -5.11
CA ILE A 659 5.34 31.88 -5.33
C ILE A 659 5.34 32.60 -3.97
N MET A 660 6.00 33.71 -3.92
CA MET A 660 6.01 34.62 -2.78
C MET A 660 5.26 35.88 -3.15
N THR A 661 4.29 36.31 -2.36
CA THR A 661 3.61 37.59 -2.60
C THR A 661 4.08 38.64 -1.60
N SER A 662 4.20 39.87 -2.05
CA SER A 662 4.51 41.01 -1.19
C SER A 662 3.77 42.26 -1.62
N ASN A 663 3.45 43.06 -0.62
CA ASN A 663 2.91 44.40 -0.83
C ASN A 663 4.00 45.49 -0.73
N ALA A 664 5.29 45.12 -0.62
CA ALA A 664 6.41 46.03 -0.62
C ALA A 664 6.41 46.87 -1.91
N GLY A 665 6.58 48.16 -1.79
CA GLY A 665 6.53 49.09 -2.92
C GLY A 665 5.12 49.39 -3.47
N ALA A 666 4.05 48.83 -2.90
CA ALA A 666 2.67 49.05 -3.36
C ALA A 666 2.28 50.53 -3.38
N GLN A 667 2.73 51.32 -2.41
CA GLN A 667 2.46 52.77 -2.38
C GLN A 667 3.07 53.52 -3.58
N ARG A 668 4.24 53.09 -4.06
CA ARG A 668 4.89 53.67 -5.24
C ARG A 668 4.20 53.30 -6.55
N ILE A 669 3.45 52.24 -6.56
CA ILE A 669 2.61 51.81 -7.69
C ILE A 669 1.30 52.62 -7.69
N VAL A 670 0.74 52.89 -6.49
CA VAL A 670 -0.55 53.58 -6.33
C VAL A 670 -0.40 55.10 -6.52
N ASP A 671 0.63 55.71 -5.97
CA ASP A 671 0.91 57.16 -6.08
C ASP A 671 2.36 57.35 -6.63
N PRO A 672 2.58 57.29 -7.95
CA PRO A 672 3.86 57.61 -8.54
C PRO A 672 4.19 59.08 -8.29
N LYS A 673 5.16 59.36 -7.44
CA LYS A 673 5.64 60.74 -7.25
C LYS A 673 6.25 61.18 -8.60
N ASN A 674 5.48 61.97 -9.35
CA ASN A 674 5.95 62.65 -10.55
C ASN A 674 7.02 63.65 -10.19
N LEU A 675 8.29 63.30 -10.27
CA LEU A 675 9.42 64.24 -10.33
C LEU A 675 9.89 64.26 -11.79
N GLY A 676 9.45 65.24 -12.55
CA GLY A 676 10.00 65.55 -13.87
C GLY A 676 9.01 65.56 -15.04
N PHE A 677 9.15 66.55 -15.88
CA PHE A 677 8.35 66.96 -17.02
C PHE A 677 7.95 65.80 -17.96
N ALA A 678 6.66 65.74 -18.28
CA ALA A 678 6.07 64.79 -19.22
C ALA A 678 6.57 65.05 -20.66
N THR A 679 7.27 64.06 -21.21
CA THR A 679 7.46 63.92 -22.63
C THR A 679 7.16 62.46 -23.00
N GLU A 680 6.15 62.27 -23.85
CA GLU A 680 5.68 61.05 -24.52
C GLU A 680 5.27 59.84 -23.62
N LYS A 681 3.95 59.66 -23.52
CA LYS A 681 3.30 58.50 -22.96
C LYS A 681 3.56 57.24 -23.81
N SER A 682 4.52 56.43 -23.38
CA SER A 682 4.68 55.10 -23.86
C SER A 682 4.46 54.17 -22.64
N GLU A 683 3.40 53.36 -22.68
CA GLU A 683 3.02 52.45 -21.58
C GLU A 683 4.19 51.55 -21.12
N THR A 684 5.08 51.17 -22.04
CA THR A 684 6.27 50.35 -21.75
C THR A 684 7.33 51.10 -20.91
N LYS A 685 7.57 52.41 -21.21
CA LYS A 685 8.54 53.25 -20.45
C LYS A 685 8.02 53.55 -19.04
N ASP A 686 6.71 53.72 -18.88
CA ASP A 686 6.10 53.95 -17.57
C ASP A 686 6.16 52.71 -16.68
N TYR A 687 6.00 51.50 -17.26
CA TYR A 687 6.19 50.22 -16.55
C TYR A 687 7.64 49.99 -16.11
N GLU A 688 8.61 50.24 -16.97
CA GLU A 688 10.03 50.10 -16.62
C GLU A 688 10.46 51.03 -15.47
N LYS A 689 10.00 52.30 -15.51
CA LYS A 689 10.23 53.25 -14.38
C LYS A 689 9.56 52.78 -13.09
N MET A 690 8.32 52.32 -13.18
CA MET A 690 7.59 51.78 -12.02
C MET A 690 8.32 50.57 -11.44
N LYS A 691 8.74 49.64 -12.32
CA LYS A 691 9.51 48.44 -11.94
C LYS A 691 10.82 48.80 -11.23
N SER A 692 11.56 49.79 -11.76
CA SER A 692 12.79 50.27 -11.15
C SER A 692 12.58 50.83 -9.73
N ASN A 693 11.53 51.66 -9.55
CA ASN A 693 11.22 52.26 -8.24
C ASN A 693 10.78 51.21 -7.20
N VAL A 694 10.02 50.21 -7.65
CA VAL A 694 9.60 49.07 -6.77
C VAL A 694 10.82 48.22 -6.42
N MET A 695 11.71 47.98 -7.40
CA MET A 695 12.94 47.19 -7.15
C MET A 695 13.89 47.84 -6.12
N GLU A 696 13.95 49.17 -6.08
CA GLU A 696 14.70 49.84 -5.01
C GLU A 696 14.13 49.55 -3.62
N GLU A 697 12.81 49.54 -3.47
CA GLU A 697 12.14 49.23 -2.20
C GLU A 697 12.35 47.76 -1.81
N VAL A 698 12.27 46.85 -2.77
CA VAL A 698 12.55 45.41 -2.58
C VAL A 698 13.99 45.22 -2.09
N LYS A 699 14.97 45.88 -2.69
CA LYS A 699 16.39 45.82 -2.26
C LYS A 699 16.61 46.34 -0.82
N ARG A 700 15.72 47.20 -0.34
CA ARG A 700 15.76 47.67 1.07
C ARG A 700 15.09 46.69 2.03
N SER A 701 14.03 46.01 1.57
CA SER A 701 13.21 45.11 2.40
C SER A 701 13.79 43.70 2.51
N PHE A 702 14.50 43.26 1.49
CA PHE A 702 14.99 41.86 1.39
C PHE A 702 16.52 41.86 1.18
N LYS A 703 17.17 40.82 1.77
CA LYS A 703 18.61 40.65 1.62
C LYS A 703 18.98 40.40 0.14
N PRO A 704 20.10 40.93 -0.37
CA PRO A 704 20.54 40.71 -1.76
C PRO A 704 20.68 39.22 -2.11
N GLU A 705 21.15 38.43 -1.15
CA GLU A 705 21.31 36.97 -1.30
C GLU A 705 19.98 36.29 -1.63
N PHE A 706 18.90 36.67 -1.00
CA PHE A 706 17.58 36.12 -1.24
C PHE A 706 17.04 36.53 -2.63
N ILE A 707 17.20 37.81 -2.97
CA ILE A 707 16.74 38.35 -4.26
C ILE A 707 17.42 37.65 -5.45
N ASN A 708 18.73 37.39 -5.36
CA ASN A 708 19.53 36.79 -6.42
C ASN A 708 19.21 35.33 -6.69
N ARG A 709 18.50 34.64 -5.79
CA ARG A 709 18.12 33.23 -5.92
C ARG A 709 16.72 33.02 -6.48
N ILE A 710 15.94 34.09 -6.57
CA ILE A 710 14.59 34.08 -7.18
C ILE A 710 14.74 34.11 -8.70
N ASP A 711 14.01 33.27 -9.42
CA ASP A 711 14.07 33.18 -10.89
C ASP A 711 13.54 34.43 -11.57
N ASP A 712 12.44 34.98 -11.05
CA ASP A 712 11.87 36.22 -11.62
C ASP A 712 11.08 37.01 -10.58
N ILE A 713 11.16 38.33 -10.69
CA ILE A 713 10.45 39.29 -9.83
C ILE A 713 9.43 40.01 -10.70
N ILE A 714 8.17 39.80 -10.41
CA ILE A 714 7.04 40.21 -11.23
C ILE A 714 6.25 41.29 -10.52
N VAL A 715 6.13 42.44 -11.17
CA VAL A 715 5.40 43.60 -10.65
C VAL A 715 4.01 43.66 -11.28
N PHE A 716 2.99 43.54 -10.46
CA PHE A 716 1.58 43.66 -10.85
C PHE A 716 1.18 45.11 -10.81
N HIS A 717 0.53 45.56 -11.91
CA HIS A 717 0.04 46.91 -12.00
C HIS A 717 -1.41 47.04 -11.56
N GLN A 718 -1.82 48.32 -11.38
CA GLN A 718 -3.21 48.64 -11.08
C GLN A 718 -4.12 48.23 -12.23
N LEU A 719 -5.34 47.78 -11.89
CA LEU A 719 -6.36 47.41 -12.84
C LEU A 719 -7.06 48.70 -13.33
N ASN A 720 -7.18 48.82 -14.65
CA ASN A 720 -7.95 49.91 -15.27
C ASN A 720 -9.45 49.55 -15.31
N ASN A 721 -10.29 50.55 -15.70
CA ASN A 721 -11.75 50.39 -15.74
C ASN A 721 -12.22 49.31 -16.73
N GLU A 722 -11.46 49.05 -17.83
CA GLU A 722 -11.76 48.01 -18.80
C GLU A 722 -11.52 46.65 -18.18
N ASN A 723 -10.37 46.47 -17.54
CA ASN A 723 -10.05 45.22 -16.80
C ASN A 723 -11.10 44.95 -15.72
N MET A 724 -11.57 45.98 -15.01
CA MET A 724 -12.62 45.82 -13.99
C MET A 724 -13.94 45.33 -14.58
N LYS A 725 -14.33 45.80 -15.79
CA LYS A 725 -15.52 45.29 -16.49
C LYS A 725 -15.38 43.83 -16.87
N GLU A 726 -14.23 43.42 -17.36
CA GLU A 726 -13.94 42.01 -17.72
C GLU A 726 -13.95 41.13 -16.47
N ILE A 727 -13.39 41.59 -15.37
CA ILE A 727 -13.42 40.86 -14.08
C ILE A 727 -14.84 40.65 -13.60
N VAL A 728 -15.71 41.69 -13.69
CA VAL A 728 -17.13 41.54 -13.34
C VAL A 728 -17.82 40.51 -14.23
N ASN A 729 -17.49 40.47 -15.53
CA ASN A 729 -18.03 39.47 -16.43
C ASN A 729 -17.60 38.07 -16.04
N LEU A 730 -16.34 37.88 -15.67
CA LEU A 730 -15.79 36.59 -15.22
C LEU A 730 -16.42 36.14 -13.92
N LEU A 731 -16.55 37.02 -12.92
CA LEU A 731 -17.22 36.73 -11.66
C LEU A 731 -18.71 36.39 -11.85
N ALA A 732 -19.40 37.12 -12.73
CA ALA A 732 -20.78 36.85 -13.11
C ALA A 732 -20.91 35.45 -13.76
N SER A 733 -20.01 35.10 -14.70
CA SER A 733 -19.99 33.77 -15.35
C SER A 733 -19.82 32.65 -14.33
N ASN A 734 -18.95 32.82 -13.33
CA ASN A 734 -18.77 31.84 -12.26
C ASN A 734 -20.01 31.70 -11.40
N LEU A 735 -20.70 32.81 -11.13
CA LEU A 735 -21.97 32.79 -10.40
C LEU A 735 -23.06 32.07 -11.22
N TYR A 736 -23.14 32.28 -12.53
CA TYR A 736 -24.10 31.59 -13.41
C TYR A 736 -23.92 30.09 -13.33
N LYS A 737 -22.66 29.58 -13.47
CA LYS A 737 -22.36 28.15 -13.36
C LYS A 737 -22.74 27.56 -12.00
N ARG A 738 -22.54 28.33 -10.90
CA ARG A 738 -22.92 27.86 -9.56
C ARG A 738 -24.45 27.75 -9.42
N CYS A 739 -25.18 28.79 -9.87
CA CYS A 739 -26.65 28.79 -9.84
C CYS A 739 -27.22 27.64 -10.71
N GLU A 740 -26.69 27.40 -11.87
CA GLU A 740 -27.15 26.34 -12.76
C GLU A 740 -26.86 24.95 -12.18
N ASN A 741 -25.63 24.70 -11.72
CA ASN A 741 -25.20 23.37 -11.23
C ASN A 741 -25.78 23.01 -9.86
N GLN A 742 -25.93 23.97 -8.94
CA GLN A 742 -26.33 23.70 -7.57
C GLN A 742 -27.83 23.95 -7.32
N LEU A 743 -28.41 24.93 -8.00
CA LEU A 743 -29.78 25.38 -7.77
C LEU A 743 -30.71 25.11 -8.96
N GLY A 744 -30.20 24.72 -10.11
CA GLY A 744 -30.98 24.55 -11.33
C GLY A 744 -31.57 25.87 -11.89
N ILE A 745 -30.99 27.01 -11.53
CA ILE A 745 -31.51 28.36 -11.91
C ILE A 745 -30.59 28.95 -12.98
N HIS A 746 -31.18 29.35 -14.09
CA HIS A 746 -30.46 30.07 -15.15
C HIS A 746 -30.40 31.57 -14.88
N LEU A 747 -29.40 32.03 -14.12
CA LEU A 747 -29.16 33.42 -13.81
C LEU A 747 -28.50 34.19 -14.96
N THR A 748 -28.92 35.42 -15.23
CA THR A 748 -28.24 36.37 -16.11
C THR A 748 -28.20 37.75 -15.45
N ILE A 749 -27.07 38.45 -15.55
CA ILE A 749 -26.88 39.82 -15.04
C ILE A 749 -26.85 40.77 -16.24
N THR A 750 -27.71 41.78 -16.24
CA THR A 750 -27.81 42.78 -17.31
C THR A 750 -26.56 43.67 -17.41
N ALA A 751 -26.22 44.14 -18.61
CA ALA A 751 -25.11 45.06 -18.81
C ALA A 751 -25.19 46.33 -17.95
N ALA A 752 -26.39 46.90 -17.78
CA ALA A 752 -26.61 48.06 -16.93
C ALA A 752 -26.25 47.82 -15.46
N LEU A 753 -26.56 46.63 -14.90
CA LEU A 753 -26.16 46.25 -13.52
C LEU A 753 -24.64 46.07 -13.43
N LYS A 754 -24.01 45.44 -14.42
CA LYS A 754 -22.55 45.23 -14.47
C LYS A 754 -21.82 46.58 -14.50
N GLU A 755 -22.28 47.52 -15.35
CA GLU A 755 -21.72 48.87 -15.39
C GLU A 755 -21.92 49.66 -14.09
N HIS A 756 -23.10 49.54 -13.46
CA HIS A 756 -23.35 50.12 -12.14
C HIS A 756 -22.38 49.58 -11.08
N LEU A 757 -22.14 48.23 -11.04
CA LEU A 757 -21.20 47.62 -10.10
C LEU A 757 -19.79 48.19 -10.30
N VAL A 758 -19.30 48.27 -11.54
CA VAL A 758 -17.98 48.86 -11.83
C VAL A 758 -17.94 50.33 -11.41
N LYS A 759 -18.93 51.16 -11.85
CA LYS A 759 -18.93 52.60 -11.61
C LYS A 759 -19.00 52.97 -10.12
N LYS A 760 -19.70 52.16 -9.30
CA LYS A 760 -19.91 52.45 -7.89
C LYS A 760 -18.88 51.82 -6.97
N TYR A 761 -18.39 50.62 -7.30
CA TYR A 761 -17.57 49.83 -6.40
C TYR A 761 -16.15 49.55 -6.90
N ALA A 762 -15.82 49.97 -8.13
CA ALA A 762 -14.42 49.88 -8.57
C ALA A 762 -13.58 50.89 -7.81
N ASP A 763 -12.54 50.39 -7.18
CA ASP A 763 -11.51 51.22 -6.52
C ASP A 763 -10.15 50.76 -7.05
N ASN A 764 -9.51 51.63 -7.82
CA ASN A 764 -8.20 51.35 -8.43
C ASN A 764 -7.12 51.10 -7.36
N LYS A 765 -7.29 51.60 -6.13
CA LYS A 765 -6.37 51.37 -5.01
C LYS A 765 -6.56 50.00 -4.36
N MET A 766 -7.77 49.47 -4.33
CA MET A 766 -8.13 48.20 -3.70
C MET A 766 -8.30 47.02 -4.69
N GLY A 767 -8.16 47.29 -5.97
CA GLY A 767 -8.25 46.28 -7.03
C GLY A 767 -9.67 45.66 -7.16
N ALA A 768 -9.72 44.38 -7.45
CA ALA A 768 -10.98 43.66 -7.70
C ALA A 768 -11.72 43.18 -6.43
N ARG A 769 -11.10 43.27 -5.22
CA ARG A 769 -11.76 42.81 -3.98
C ARG A 769 -13.08 43.49 -3.68
N PRO A 770 -13.25 44.81 -3.82
CA PRO A 770 -14.55 45.49 -3.62
C PRO A 770 -15.62 44.99 -4.59
N LEU A 771 -15.28 44.69 -5.84
CA LEU A 771 -16.22 44.19 -6.85
C LEU A 771 -16.76 42.81 -6.48
N LYS A 772 -15.89 41.92 -5.99
CA LYS A 772 -16.34 40.60 -5.53
C LYS A 772 -17.33 40.71 -4.36
N ARG A 773 -17.03 41.55 -3.38
CA ARG A 773 -17.97 41.85 -2.27
C ARG A 773 -19.25 42.49 -2.74
N ALA A 774 -19.19 43.38 -3.72
CA ALA A 774 -20.37 44.03 -4.28
C ALA A 774 -21.29 43.02 -5.00
N ILE A 775 -20.72 42.09 -5.79
CA ILE A 775 -21.52 40.99 -6.41
C ILE A 775 -22.21 40.16 -5.32
N GLN A 776 -21.49 39.82 -4.26
CA GLN A 776 -22.06 39.08 -3.15
C GLN A 776 -23.22 39.81 -2.48
N SER A 777 -22.99 41.05 -2.01
CA SER A 777 -24.00 41.80 -1.26
C SER A 777 -25.15 42.30 -2.14
N VAL A 778 -24.90 42.64 -3.39
CA VAL A 778 -25.89 43.28 -4.28
C VAL A 778 -26.66 42.25 -5.13
N VAL A 779 -26.07 41.12 -5.43
CA VAL A 779 -26.66 40.10 -6.30
C VAL A 779 -26.96 38.81 -5.54
N GLU A 780 -25.93 38.20 -4.89
CA GLU A 780 -26.07 36.88 -4.25
C GLU A 780 -27.02 36.92 -3.04
N ASP A 781 -26.86 37.92 -2.13
CA ASP A 781 -27.69 38.06 -0.93
C ASP A 781 -29.17 38.35 -1.31
N VAL A 782 -29.41 39.24 -2.28
CA VAL A 782 -30.78 39.53 -2.74
C VAL A 782 -31.40 38.34 -3.49
N LEU A 783 -30.62 37.61 -4.29
CA LEU A 783 -31.08 36.37 -4.96
C LEU A 783 -31.47 35.31 -3.93
N ALA A 784 -30.68 35.18 -2.87
CA ALA A 784 -30.99 34.23 -1.79
C ALA A 784 -32.32 34.56 -1.09
N GLU A 785 -32.61 35.86 -0.84
CA GLU A 785 -33.92 36.30 -0.30
C GLU A 785 -35.07 35.94 -1.25
N GLU A 786 -34.95 36.20 -2.56
CA GLU A 786 -36.01 35.92 -3.55
C GLU A 786 -36.27 34.38 -3.67
N ILE A 787 -35.22 33.53 -3.53
CA ILE A 787 -35.33 32.06 -3.49
C ILE A 787 -36.07 31.63 -2.20
N LEU A 788 -35.68 32.16 -1.04
CA LEU A 788 -36.34 31.86 0.23
C LEU A 788 -37.82 32.28 0.25
N LEU A 789 -38.16 33.39 -0.39
CA LEU A 789 -39.53 33.87 -0.59
C LEU A 789 -40.29 33.04 -1.66
N LYS A 790 -39.67 32.01 -2.26
CA LYS A 790 -40.28 31.17 -3.31
C LYS A 790 -40.71 31.96 -4.57
N LYS A 791 -40.12 33.11 -4.81
CA LYS A 791 -40.36 33.90 -6.04
C LYS A 791 -39.47 33.42 -7.19
N VAL A 792 -38.41 32.73 -6.87
CA VAL A 792 -37.50 32.04 -7.81
C VAL A 792 -37.45 30.60 -7.42
N VAL A 793 -37.74 29.71 -8.36
CA VAL A 793 -37.74 28.26 -8.16
C VAL A 793 -36.76 27.57 -9.11
N PRO A 794 -36.29 26.33 -8.79
CA PRO A 794 -35.45 25.57 -9.71
C PRO A 794 -36.10 25.39 -11.08
N GLY A 795 -35.37 25.64 -12.17
CA GLY A 795 -35.86 25.65 -13.55
C GLY A 795 -36.10 27.05 -14.12
N ASP A 796 -36.15 28.07 -13.28
CA ASP A 796 -36.43 29.43 -13.74
C ASP A 796 -35.27 30.10 -14.46
N LYS A 797 -35.61 30.90 -15.48
CA LYS A 797 -34.67 31.82 -16.14
C LYS A 797 -34.81 33.21 -15.50
N VAL A 798 -33.81 33.58 -14.70
CA VAL A 798 -33.82 34.81 -13.89
C VAL A 798 -32.88 35.86 -14.45
N SER A 799 -33.36 37.08 -14.63
CA SER A 799 -32.55 38.23 -15.08
C SER A 799 -32.42 39.25 -13.96
N ALA A 800 -31.16 39.46 -13.48
CA ALA A 800 -30.85 40.52 -12.52
C ALA A 800 -30.60 41.84 -13.24
N GLY A 801 -31.50 42.80 -13.06
CA GLY A 801 -31.42 44.12 -13.63
C GLY A 801 -31.25 45.23 -12.56
N PHE A 802 -30.97 46.44 -13.00
CA PHE A 802 -30.87 47.64 -12.14
C PHE A 802 -31.92 48.66 -12.55
N LYS A 803 -32.87 48.96 -11.64
CA LYS A 803 -33.91 49.98 -11.83
C LYS A 803 -34.13 50.81 -10.54
N ASN A 804 -34.25 52.12 -10.68
CA ASN A 804 -34.53 53.03 -9.57
C ASN A 804 -33.61 52.88 -8.34
N GLY A 805 -32.30 52.63 -8.58
CA GLY A 805 -31.34 52.53 -7.49
C GLY A 805 -31.30 51.15 -6.79
N LYS A 806 -32.12 50.18 -7.20
CA LYS A 806 -32.22 48.84 -6.61
C LYS A 806 -32.02 47.71 -7.67
N VAL A 807 -31.53 46.60 -7.22
CA VAL A 807 -31.52 45.40 -8.05
C VAL A 807 -32.90 44.79 -8.08
N VAL A 808 -33.35 44.43 -9.26
CA VAL A 808 -34.64 43.79 -9.49
C VAL A 808 -34.45 42.53 -10.27
N PHE A 809 -34.95 41.41 -9.72
CA PHE A 809 -34.96 40.12 -10.40
C PHE A 809 -36.26 39.98 -11.20
N THR A 810 -36.14 39.62 -12.47
CA THR A 810 -37.27 39.31 -13.35
C THR A 810 -37.14 37.85 -13.78
N VAL A 811 -38.16 37.08 -13.44
CA VAL A 811 -38.30 35.72 -13.91
C VAL A 811 -38.90 35.75 -15.31
N LYS A 812 -38.19 35.11 -16.28
CA LYS A 812 -38.71 34.87 -17.62
C LYS A 812 -39.20 33.43 -17.65
N ASN A 813 -40.50 33.30 -17.81
CA ASN A 813 -41.13 31.98 -18.06
C ASN A 813 -40.59 31.34 -19.37
#